data_8a11060ea558941d02410eff6a6ac932
#
_entry.id   8a11060ea558941d02410eff6a6ac932
#
_cell.length_a   1.000
_cell.length_b   1.000
_cell.length_c   1.000
_cell.angle_alpha   90.00
_cell.angle_beta   90.00
_cell.angle_gamma   90.00
#
_symmetry.space_group_name_H-M   'P 1'
#
loop_
_entity.id
_entity.type
_entity.pdbx_description
1 polymer ?
#
loop_
_entity_poly.entity_id
_entity_poly.type
_entity_poly.pdbx_seq_one_letter_code
_entity_poly.pdbx_strand_id
1 'polypeptide(L)'
;MKIFHRLRFYALALFLPCGQLLAQTPAPLRPPAVPLVTHDPYFSVWAMGDTLTDEPTKHWTGSEQPLTGLIRIDDATYRFMGASPRWAEPVIRPMRQIGFQLTPTRTMYSFEQSGVRLDLTFLTPALPHDLDVLSRPVTYLVWEARATDGKSHKVKLYLDATSHLVVNRVEERAMWSRHRVGDTEVARLGSLSQNVLGKSGDDLRIDWGHLYLAAPPQTAEITTLGATTAERGRYANSLELPESNDLELPTHTSRLIPLIALSLDLGNVEASPVKANAMIAYDDVFAIEYFQRKLRPYWRRNNRTGAADLLKMAARDFASLKVRSETFDAELTADLLKAGGEKYAALAIAAYRQTLAAHKLAADFDGTPLYFSKENFSNGCIATVDVTYPSAPFYLLLNPQLLKAMLRPILDYANSPRWRFPYAPHDLGTYPLANGQVYGGGEETEERQMPVEESGNMLILMAALAEAEGNAAFSHRYWPLLKKWAEYLKEKGLDPDNQLCTDDFAGHLAHNTNLSIKAIVALDCYARLAGTLGQKAEATSFHALAKQMAAQWAGMADDGDHYRLAFDKAGTWSQKYNLVWDKLLRLNLFAPEVVRKEIAYYKAKQNAFGLPLDNRSTYTKLDWILWTATLADNLADFAALADPAYKFANETPTRVPLSDWYWTQDGKQRGFQARSVVGGLYIKMLEDPQRWERWAGRGK
;
A
#
# COMPACT_ATOMS: atom_id res chain seq x y z
N MET A 1 66.68 -58.25 24.19
CA MET A 1 65.45 -58.63 23.54
C MET A 1 64.34 -57.70 24.00
N LYS A 2 64.01 -56.61 23.27
CA LYS A 2 63.05 -55.58 23.67
C LYS A 2 61.88 -55.71 22.81
N ILE A 3 60.70 -55.96 23.39
CA ILE A 3 59.42 -56.04 22.74
C ILE A 3 58.77 -54.66 22.74
N PHE A 4 58.48 -54.06 21.56
CA PHE A 4 57.74 -52.83 21.43
C PHE A 4 56.26 -53.11 21.23
N HIS A 5 55.41 -52.67 22.18
CA HIS A 5 53.98 -52.61 22.03
C HIS A 5 53.58 -51.34 21.30
N ARG A 6 52.88 -51.44 20.16
CA ARG A 6 52.26 -50.33 19.47
C ARG A 6 50.80 -50.18 19.99
N LEU A 7 50.49 -49.07 20.67
CA LEU A 7 49.12 -48.63 20.94
C LEU A 7 48.53 -48.01 19.67
N ARG A 8 47.41 -48.55 19.20
CA ARG A 8 46.58 -47.92 18.17
C ARG A 8 45.54 -47.04 18.87
N PHE A 9 45.57 -45.70 18.67
CA PHE A 9 44.52 -44.79 19.02
C PHE A 9 43.45 -44.84 17.92
N TYR A 10 42.21 -45.22 18.27
CA TYR A 10 41.02 -45.00 17.45
C TYR A 10 40.47 -43.63 17.77
N ALA A 11 40.52 -42.68 16.81
CA ALA A 11 39.84 -41.41 16.90
C ALA A 11 38.36 -41.66 16.53
N LEU A 12 37.48 -41.54 17.51
CA LEU A 12 36.02 -41.55 17.32
C LEU A 12 35.63 -40.17 16.81
N ALA A 13 35.36 -40.04 15.50
CA ALA A 13 34.79 -38.83 14.92
C ALA A 13 33.30 -38.77 15.31
N LEU A 14 32.93 -37.87 16.21
CA LEU A 14 31.57 -37.47 16.51
C LEU A 14 31.03 -36.67 15.30
N PHE A 15 30.25 -37.32 14.46
CA PHE A 15 29.38 -36.61 13.49
C PHE A 15 28.23 -35.97 14.29
N LEU A 16 28.32 -34.66 14.55
CA LEU A 16 27.18 -33.84 14.90
C LEU A 16 26.33 -33.69 13.62
N PRO A 17 25.05 -34.04 13.65
CA PRO A 17 24.18 -33.73 12.52
C PRO A 17 24.05 -32.20 12.43
N CYS A 18 24.60 -31.63 11.37
CA CYS A 18 24.35 -30.25 10.98
C CYS A 18 22.85 -30.17 10.63
N GLY A 19 22.02 -29.80 11.60
CA GLY A 19 20.61 -29.50 11.34
C GLY A 19 20.56 -28.38 10.31
N GLN A 20 20.15 -28.68 9.10
CA GLN A 20 19.74 -27.68 8.13
C GLN A 20 18.62 -26.88 8.77
N LEU A 21 18.90 -25.68 9.26
CA LEU A 21 17.90 -24.68 9.53
C LEU A 21 17.19 -24.43 8.17
N LEU A 22 16.03 -25.05 7.99
CA LEU A 22 15.14 -24.71 6.90
C LEU A 22 14.85 -23.21 7.04
N ALA A 23 15.24 -22.44 6.03
CA ALA A 23 14.96 -21.00 6.00
C ALA A 23 13.44 -20.81 6.07
N GLN A 24 12.96 -20.11 7.10
CA GLN A 24 11.54 -19.79 7.22
C GLN A 24 11.10 -18.96 6.02
N THR A 25 9.94 -19.29 5.49
CA THR A 25 9.29 -18.57 4.38
C THR A 25 7.93 -18.03 4.84
N PRO A 26 7.42 -16.95 4.25
CA PRO A 26 6.05 -16.52 4.53
C PRO A 26 5.06 -17.63 4.28
N ALA A 27 3.99 -17.67 5.09
CA ALA A 27 2.92 -18.66 4.92
C ALA A 27 2.26 -18.48 3.53
N PRO A 28 1.81 -19.55 2.87
CA PRO A 28 1.05 -19.47 1.62
C PRO A 28 -0.18 -18.59 1.82
N LEU A 29 -0.34 -17.54 1.00
CA LEU A 29 -1.48 -16.65 1.06
C LEU A 29 -2.21 -16.64 -0.28
N ARG A 30 -3.56 -16.80 -0.21
CA ARG A 30 -4.49 -16.50 -1.30
C ARG A 30 -4.98 -15.05 -1.11
N PRO A 31 -4.28 -14.02 -1.60
CA PRO A 31 -4.67 -12.65 -1.33
C PRO A 31 -6.05 -12.35 -1.94
N PRO A 32 -6.87 -11.50 -1.31
CA PRO A 32 -8.20 -11.15 -1.83
C PRO A 32 -8.16 -10.53 -3.22
N ALA A 33 -7.15 -9.73 -3.50
CA ALA A 33 -6.76 -9.26 -4.81
C ALA A 33 -5.24 -9.12 -4.89
N VAL A 34 -4.71 -9.20 -6.11
CA VAL A 34 -3.27 -9.21 -6.38
C VAL A 34 -2.88 -7.91 -7.09
N PRO A 35 -1.94 -7.10 -6.55
CA PRO A 35 -1.46 -5.90 -7.22
C PRO A 35 -0.60 -6.28 -8.44
N LEU A 36 -0.93 -5.74 -9.62
CA LEU A 36 -0.18 -5.92 -10.86
C LEU A 36 0.60 -4.67 -11.24
N VAL A 37 -0.11 -3.55 -11.41
CA VAL A 37 0.45 -2.23 -11.74
C VAL A 37 -0.13 -1.25 -10.73
N THR A 38 0.64 -0.88 -9.70
CA THR A 38 0.12 -0.10 -8.56
C THR A 38 1.10 0.98 -8.17
N HIS A 39 0.80 2.23 -8.56
CA HIS A 39 1.67 3.39 -8.34
C HIS A 39 1.02 4.49 -7.50
N ASP A 40 -0.24 4.78 -7.77
CA ASP A 40 -1.02 5.82 -7.09
C ASP A 40 -2.52 5.51 -7.21
N PRO A 41 -3.44 6.32 -6.62
CA PRO A 41 -4.88 6.06 -6.65
C PRO A 41 -5.49 5.94 -8.05
N TYR A 42 -4.86 6.45 -9.08
CA TYR A 42 -5.35 6.43 -10.46
C TYR A 42 -4.68 5.37 -11.33
N PHE A 43 -3.38 5.15 -11.17
CA PHE A 43 -2.65 4.12 -11.91
C PHE A 43 -2.49 2.87 -11.03
N SER A 44 -3.58 2.10 -10.95
CA SER A 44 -3.76 1.04 -9.96
C SER A 44 -4.56 -0.13 -10.52
N VAL A 45 -3.87 -1.14 -11.10
CA VAL A 45 -4.44 -2.30 -11.78
C VAL A 45 -4.22 -3.57 -10.96
N TRP A 46 -5.29 -4.34 -10.75
CA TRP A 46 -5.36 -5.51 -9.89
C TRP A 46 -5.93 -6.74 -10.60
N ALA A 47 -5.49 -7.92 -10.20
CA ALA A 47 -6.18 -9.18 -10.48
C ALA A 47 -7.03 -9.56 -9.26
N MET A 48 -8.34 -9.79 -9.48
CA MET A 48 -9.29 -10.08 -8.40
C MET A 48 -9.78 -11.55 -8.44
N GLY A 49 -9.37 -12.32 -9.45
CA GLY A 49 -9.60 -13.76 -9.55
C GLY A 49 -8.57 -14.61 -8.80
N ASP A 50 -8.79 -15.90 -8.72
CA ASP A 50 -7.82 -16.86 -8.15
C ASP A 50 -6.70 -17.19 -9.14
N THR A 51 -7.02 -17.18 -10.45
CA THR A 51 -6.03 -17.24 -11.51
C THR A 51 -6.01 -15.93 -12.30
N LEU A 52 -4.88 -15.63 -12.95
CA LEU A 52 -4.74 -14.40 -13.75
C LEU A 52 -5.63 -14.39 -14.99
N THR A 53 -6.30 -15.52 -15.30
CA THR A 53 -7.18 -15.71 -16.45
C THR A 53 -8.67 -15.81 -16.11
N ASP A 54 -9.06 -15.70 -14.83
CA ASP A 54 -10.46 -15.87 -14.42
C ASP A 54 -11.35 -14.73 -14.88
N GLU A 55 -10.83 -13.50 -14.82
CA GLU A 55 -11.57 -12.28 -15.15
C GLU A 55 -10.65 -11.18 -15.73
N PRO A 56 -11.23 -10.08 -16.29
CA PRO A 56 -10.45 -8.91 -16.67
C PRO A 56 -9.73 -8.30 -15.47
N THR A 57 -8.56 -7.73 -15.68
CA THR A 57 -7.92 -6.89 -14.66
C THR A 57 -8.75 -5.65 -14.39
N LYS A 58 -8.72 -5.14 -13.14
CA LYS A 58 -9.58 -4.07 -12.66
C LYS A 58 -8.80 -2.99 -11.91
N HIS A 59 -9.36 -1.80 -11.92
CA HIS A 59 -8.99 -0.75 -10.98
C HIS A 59 -9.46 -1.12 -9.55
N TRP A 60 -8.88 -0.53 -8.51
CA TRP A 60 -9.31 -0.76 -7.13
C TRP A 60 -10.79 -0.41 -6.87
N THR A 61 -11.39 0.46 -7.69
CA THR A 61 -12.83 0.79 -7.64
C THR A 61 -13.74 -0.36 -8.11
N GLY A 62 -13.16 -1.41 -8.72
CA GLY A 62 -13.89 -2.50 -9.36
C GLY A 62 -14.15 -2.29 -10.85
N SER A 63 -13.88 -1.09 -11.40
CA SER A 63 -14.01 -0.82 -12.83
C SER A 63 -12.99 -1.60 -13.63
N GLU A 64 -13.40 -2.17 -14.76
CA GLU A 64 -12.52 -2.91 -15.63
C GLU A 64 -11.43 -1.99 -16.22
N GLN A 65 -10.19 -2.43 -16.12
CA GLN A 65 -9.01 -1.87 -16.78
C GLN A 65 -8.22 -3.02 -17.41
N PRO A 66 -8.74 -3.60 -18.51
CA PRO A 66 -8.22 -4.85 -19.05
C PRO A 66 -6.81 -4.74 -19.59
N LEU A 67 -5.96 -5.61 -19.08
CA LEU A 67 -4.70 -6.04 -19.67
C LEU A 67 -4.90 -7.47 -20.17
N THR A 68 -4.44 -7.79 -21.39
CA THR A 68 -4.57 -9.13 -21.95
C THR A 68 -3.22 -9.64 -22.42
N GLY A 69 -2.87 -10.85 -21.99
CA GLY A 69 -1.64 -11.54 -22.39
C GLY A 69 -1.94 -12.86 -23.09
N LEU A 70 -1.38 -13.02 -24.31
CA LEU A 70 -1.48 -14.26 -25.08
C LEU A 70 -0.09 -14.81 -25.37
N ILE A 71 -0.02 -16.13 -25.52
CA ILE A 71 1.17 -16.86 -25.98
C ILE A 71 0.78 -17.79 -27.12
N ARG A 72 1.55 -17.78 -28.20
CA ARG A 72 1.50 -18.78 -29.25
C ARG A 72 2.65 -19.75 -29.07
N ILE A 73 2.32 -21.03 -28.99
CA ILE A 73 3.29 -22.12 -28.92
C ILE A 73 3.05 -22.98 -30.15
N ASP A 74 4.02 -22.97 -31.05
CA ASP A 74 3.91 -23.57 -32.37
C ASP A 74 2.68 -23.07 -33.12
N ASP A 75 1.68 -23.93 -33.33
CA ASP A 75 0.44 -23.58 -34.04
C ASP A 75 -0.75 -23.26 -33.12
N ALA A 76 -0.57 -23.29 -31.80
CA ALA A 76 -1.66 -23.09 -30.84
C ALA A 76 -1.49 -21.82 -30.01
N THR A 77 -2.55 -21.05 -29.87
CA THR A 77 -2.57 -19.83 -29.05
C THR A 77 -3.32 -20.05 -27.73
N TYR A 78 -2.73 -19.56 -26.66
CA TYR A 78 -3.29 -19.64 -25.31
C TYR A 78 -3.27 -18.25 -24.65
N ARG A 79 -4.08 -18.08 -23.62
CA ARG A 79 -4.19 -16.87 -22.84
C ARG A 79 -3.58 -17.09 -21.44
N PHE A 80 -2.61 -16.27 -21.05
CA PHE A 80 -2.04 -16.31 -19.71
C PHE A 80 -2.54 -15.16 -18.79
N MET A 81 -3.17 -14.13 -19.36
CA MET A 81 -3.71 -12.98 -18.58
C MET A 81 -4.98 -12.43 -19.20
N GLY A 82 -5.92 -11.97 -18.33
CA GLY A 82 -7.19 -11.37 -18.72
C GLY A 82 -8.26 -12.40 -19.05
N ALA A 83 -9.48 -11.98 -19.36
CA ALA A 83 -10.60 -12.83 -19.74
C ALA A 83 -10.80 -12.89 -21.26
N SER A 84 -11.34 -14.00 -21.75
CA SER A 84 -11.88 -14.07 -23.09
C SER A 84 -13.33 -13.58 -23.05
N PRO A 85 -13.73 -12.57 -23.82
CA PRO A 85 -15.12 -12.18 -23.91
C PRO A 85 -15.96 -13.37 -24.35
N ARG A 86 -17.12 -13.59 -23.71
CA ARG A 86 -18.01 -14.76 -23.99
C ARG A 86 -18.52 -14.81 -25.44
N TRP A 87 -18.47 -13.67 -26.13
CA TRP A 87 -18.91 -13.51 -27.52
C TRP A 87 -17.73 -13.54 -28.53
N ALA A 88 -16.48 -13.64 -28.04
CA ALA A 88 -15.31 -13.68 -28.92
C ALA A 88 -15.11 -15.08 -29.50
N GLU A 89 -15.09 -15.19 -30.80
CA GLU A 89 -14.65 -16.39 -31.50
C GLU A 89 -13.40 -16.08 -32.32
N PRO A 90 -12.39 -16.96 -32.30
CA PRO A 90 -12.30 -18.19 -31.51
C PRO A 90 -12.07 -17.93 -30.01
N VAL A 91 -12.61 -18.79 -29.14
CA VAL A 91 -12.35 -18.76 -27.70
C VAL A 91 -10.89 -19.17 -27.46
N ILE A 92 -10.09 -18.22 -26.95
CA ILE A 92 -8.69 -18.48 -26.64
C ILE A 92 -8.59 -19.18 -25.29
N ARG A 93 -8.12 -20.43 -25.30
CA ARG A 93 -8.02 -21.26 -24.07
C ARG A 93 -7.01 -20.66 -23.09
N PRO A 94 -7.30 -20.69 -21.78
CA PRO A 94 -6.31 -20.26 -20.76
C PRO A 94 -5.17 -21.26 -20.67
N MET A 95 -3.94 -20.76 -20.41
CA MET A 95 -2.84 -21.59 -19.92
C MET A 95 -3.15 -22.08 -18.51
N ARG A 96 -2.66 -23.25 -18.16
CA ARG A 96 -2.74 -23.76 -16.78
C ARG A 96 -1.76 -23.00 -15.89
N GLN A 97 -2.27 -22.21 -14.95
CA GLN A 97 -1.46 -21.57 -13.91
C GLN A 97 -0.99 -22.64 -12.91
N ILE A 98 0.32 -22.73 -12.69
CA ILE A 98 0.97 -23.72 -11.83
C ILE A 98 1.67 -23.13 -10.62
N GLY A 99 1.81 -21.79 -10.57
CA GLY A 99 2.46 -21.10 -9.46
C GLY A 99 2.06 -19.65 -9.34
N PHE A 100 2.14 -19.17 -8.10
CA PHE A 100 1.94 -17.77 -7.74
C PHE A 100 2.86 -17.41 -6.56
N GLN A 101 3.48 -16.25 -6.62
CA GLN A 101 4.25 -15.70 -5.51
C GLN A 101 4.09 -14.17 -5.46
N LEU A 102 3.91 -13.64 -4.26
CA LEU A 102 3.83 -12.21 -3.97
C LEU A 102 4.99 -11.80 -3.07
N THR A 103 5.72 -10.75 -3.47
CA THR A 103 6.74 -10.10 -2.66
C THR A 103 6.45 -8.60 -2.58
N PRO A 104 7.13 -7.82 -1.73
CA PRO A 104 6.86 -6.38 -1.62
C PRO A 104 6.83 -5.64 -2.95
N THR A 105 7.79 -5.89 -3.85
CA THR A 105 7.92 -5.15 -5.12
C THR A 105 7.49 -5.95 -6.35
N ARG A 106 7.21 -7.27 -6.22
CA ARG A 106 6.96 -8.14 -7.37
C ARG A 106 5.72 -9.02 -7.18
N THR A 107 5.06 -9.30 -8.31
CA THR A 107 4.03 -10.35 -8.43
C THR A 107 4.47 -11.32 -9.51
N MET A 108 4.54 -12.60 -9.18
CA MET A 108 5.08 -13.63 -10.06
C MET A 108 4.05 -14.73 -10.29
N TYR A 109 3.84 -15.08 -11.55
CA TYR A 109 2.99 -16.19 -11.97
C TYR A 109 3.80 -17.19 -12.80
N SER A 110 3.49 -18.47 -12.65
CA SER A 110 4.02 -19.54 -13.49
C SER A 110 2.90 -20.27 -14.18
N PHE A 111 3.07 -20.51 -15.48
CA PHE A 111 2.10 -21.23 -16.33
C PHE A 111 2.81 -22.36 -17.07
N GLU A 112 2.05 -23.39 -17.44
CA GLU A 112 2.57 -24.49 -18.26
C GLU A 112 1.49 -25.00 -19.21
N GLN A 113 1.86 -25.09 -20.50
CA GLN A 113 1.00 -25.59 -21.57
C GLN A 113 1.84 -26.10 -22.75
N SER A 114 1.42 -27.18 -23.40
CA SER A 114 2.01 -27.72 -24.64
C SER A 114 3.54 -27.80 -24.62
N GLY A 115 4.11 -28.31 -23.52
CA GLY A 115 5.57 -28.49 -23.37
C GLY A 115 6.35 -27.19 -23.09
N VAL A 116 5.68 -26.05 -22.88
CA VAL A 116 6.33 -24.78 -22.56
C VAL A 116 5.86 -24.29 -21.17
N ARG A 117 6.83 -23.93 -20.32
CA ARG A 117 6.62 -23.15 -19.11
C ARG A 117 6.88 -21.68 -19.39
N LEU A 118 5.96 -20.83 -18.94
CA LEU A 118 6.05 -19.39 -18.96
C LEU A 118 6.03 -18.86 -17.52
N ASP A 119 7.07 -18.16 -17.10
CA ASP A 119 7.10 -17.40 -15.85
C ASP A 119 6.93 -15.91 -16.19
N LEU A 120 5.95 -15.24 -15.55
CA LEU A 120 5.62 -13.81 -15.72
C LEU A 120 5.83 -13.09 -14.40
N THR A 121 6.64 -12.03 -14.41
CA THR A 121 6.85 -11.14 -13.27
C THR A 121 6.37 -9.72 -13.58
N PHE A 122 5.48 -9.21 -12.76
CA PHE A 122 5.21 -7.77 -12.64
C PHE A 122 6.18 -7.21 -11.60
N LEU A 123 7.10 -6.36 -12.02
CA LEU A 123 8.07 -5.69 -11.17
C LEU A 123 7.76 -4.19 -11.11
N THR A 124 7.28 -3.74 -9.96
CA THR A 124 7.13 -2.30 -9.64
C THR A 124 8.23 -1.95 -8.63
N PRO A 125 9.27 -1.18 -9.00
CA PRO A 125 10.37 -0.82 -8.10
C PRO A 125 9.90 0.17 -7.03
N ALA A 126 8.98 -0.25 -6.16
CA ALA A 126 8.40 0.53 -5.09
C ALA A 126 9.38 0.57 -3.90
N LEU A 127 10.47 1.34 -4.02
CA LEU A 127 11.56 1.45 -3.07
C LEU A 127 11.44 2.77 -2.27
N PRO A 128 10.87 2.77 -1.05
CA PRO A 128 10.55 3.99 -0.31
C PRO A 128 11.76 4.87 0.01
N HIS A 129 12.94 4.26 0.14
CA HIS A 129 14.20 4.98 0.42
C HIS A 129 14.77 5.74 -0.79
N ASP A 130 14.18 5.61 -1.96
CA ASP A 130 14.61 6.26 -3.20
C ASP A 130 13.40 6.96 -3.85
N LEU A 131 13.19 8.25 -3.50
CA LEU A 131 12.03 9.01 -3.97
C LEU A 131 12.00 9.19 -5.49
N ASP A 132 13.16 9.25 -6.13
CA ASP A 132 13.26 9.37 -7.59
C ASP A 132 12.76 8.10 -8.28
N VAL A 133 13.08 6.93 -7.74
CA VAL A 133 12.60 5.63 -8.25
C VAL A 133 11.13 5.42 -7.86
N LEU A 134 10.79 5.63 -6.58
CA LEU A 134 9.43 5.45 -6.04
C LEU A 134 8.38 6.25 -6.83
N SER A 135 8.71 7.47 -7.21
CA SER A 135 7.78 8.37 -7.91
C SER A 135 7.58 8.04 -9.39
N ARG A 136 8.41 7.18 -9.99
CA ARG A 136 8.28 6.79 -11.41
C ARG A 136 7.13 5.81 -11.60
N PRO A 137 6.06 6.18 -12.32
CA PRO A 137 4.93 5.29 -12.56
C PRO A 137 5.24 4.30 -13.70
N VAL A 138 6.14 3.37 -13.44
CA VAL A 138 6.60 2.35 -14.39
C VAL A 138 6.61 0.98 -13.73
N THR A 139 5.87 0.04 -14.30
CA THR A 139 5.95 -1.39 -13.97
C THR A 139 6.56 -2.14 -15.15
N TYR A 140 7.52 -3.00 -14.86
CA TYR A 140 8.12 -3.90 -15.83
C TYR A 140 7.36 -5.23 -15.83
N LEU A 141 7.00 -5.71 -17.02
CA LEU A 141 6.55 -7.07 -17.25
C LEU A 141 7.74 -7.86 -17.78
N VAL A 142 8.12 -8.92 -17.07
CA VAL A 142 9.26 -9.76 -17.42
C VAL A 142 8.77 -11.18 -17.67
N TRP A 143 9.05 -11.72 -18.82
CA TRP A 143 8.73 -13.09 -19.22
C TRP A 143 9.99 -13.92 -19.30
N GLU A 144 9.89 -15.17 -18.82
CA GLU A 144 10.89 -16.21 -19.02
C GLU A 144 10.17 -17.46 -19.53
N ALA A 145 10.48 -17.89 -20.75
CA ALA A 145 9.90 -19.08 -21.39
C ALA A 145 10.95 -20.17 -21.56
N ARG A 146 10.59 -21.42 -21.26
CA ARG A 146 11.45 -22.59 -21.46
C ARG A 146 10.62 -23.83 -21.83
N ALA A 147 11.21 -24.73 -22.63
CA ALA A 147 10.62 -26.03 -22.89
C ALA A 147 10.76 -26.96 -21.68
N THR A 148 9.73 -27.78 -21.44
CA THR A 148 9.68 -28.75 -20.34
C THR A 148 9.59 -30.20 -20.80
N ASP A 149 9.42 -30.46 -22.12
CA ASP A 149 9.23 -31.76 -22.71
C ASP A 149 10.47 -32.24 -23.53
N GLY A 150 11.57 -31.48 -23.50
CA GLY A 150 12.82 -31.79 -24.23
C GLY A 150 12.79 -31.48 -25.72
N LYS A 151 11.74 -30.79 -26.21
CA LYS A 151 11.63 -30.38 -27.61
C LYS A 151 11.92 -28.87 -27.75
N SER A 152 12.13 -28.43 -28.99
CA SER A 152 12.18 -27.00 -29.32
C SER A 152 10.80 -26.53 -29.76
N HIS A 153 10.35 -25.39 -29.26
CA HIS A 153 9.05 -24.81 -29.58
C HIS A 153 9.19 -23.38 -30.10
N LYS A 154 8.43 -23.03 -31.12
CA LYS A 154 8.33 -21.64 -31.61
C LYS A 154 7.39 -20.85 -30.72
N VAL A 155 7.88 -19.79 -30.09
CA VAL A 155 7.09 -19.05 -29.08
C VAL A 155 7.00 -17.57 -29.43
N LYS A 156 5.77 -17.04 -29.48
CA LYS A 156 5.49 -15.61 -29.55
C LYS A 156 4.61 -15.19 -28.37
N LEU A 157 4.81 -13.97 -27.87
CA LEU A 157 3.98 -13.35 -26.86
C LEU A 157 3.22 -12.17 -27.44
N TYR A 158 2.06 -11.90 -26.85
CA TYR A 158 1.23 -10.72 -27.14
C TYR A 158 0.79 -10.09 -25.82
N LEU A 159 0.80 -8.77 -25.76
CA LEU A 159 0.28 -7.98 -24.64
C LEU A 159 -0.52 -6.81 -25.19
N ASP A 160 -1.71 -6.57 -24.63
CA ASP A 160 -2.46 -5.35 -24.88
C ASP A 160 -2.93 -4.66 -23.60
N ALA A 161 -3.17 -3.34 -23.73
CA ALA A 161 -3.77 -2.50 -22.74
C ALA A 161 -4.90 -1.68 -23.39
N THR A 162 -6.07 -1.65 -22.76
CA THR A 162 -7.25 -0.99 -23.31
C THR A 162 -7.37 0.47 -22.87
N SER A 163 -8.20 1.24 -23.60
CA SER A 163 -8.49 2.64 -23.30
C SER A 163 -9.22 2.87 -21.97
N HIS A 164 -9.76 1.82 -21.36
CA HIS A 164 -10.35 1.92 -20.02
C HIS A 164 -9.31 2.34 -18.94
N LEU A 165 -8.01 2.23 -19.22
CA LEU A 165 -6.95 2.71 -18.32
C LEU A 165 -6.74 4.24 -18.38
N VAL A 166 -7.36 4.95 -19.34
CA VAL A 166 -7.11 6.38 -19.58
C VAL A 166 -8.41 7.21 -19.63
N VAL A 167 -9.55 6.62 -19.30
CA VAL A 167 -10.86 7.29 -19.26
C VAL A 167 -11.54 7.06 -17.92
N ASN A 168 -12.31 8.05 -17.47
CA ASN A 168 -13.13 7.90 -16.26
C ASN A 168 -14.42 7.11 -16.57
N ARG A 169 -14.99 7.30 -17.75
CA ARG A 169 -16.23 6.65 -18.19
C ARG A 169 -16.05 6.05 -19.59
N VAL A 170 -16.74 4.94 -19.83
CA VAL A 170 -16.65 4.19 -21.10
C VAL A 170 -17.24 4.94 -22.30
N GLU A 171 -18.00 6.01 -22.10
CA GLU A 171 -18.52 6.87 -23.17
C GLU A 171 -17.50 7.90 -23.68
N GLU A 172 -16.39 8.10 -22.97
CA GLU A 172 -15.34 9.04 -23.38
C GLU A 172 -14.61 8.52 -24.61
N ARG A 173 -13.96 9.43 -25.34
CA ARG A 173 -13.18 9.07 -26.52
C ARG A 173 -11.70 9.00 -26.18
N ALA A 174 -10.99 8.07 -26.83
CA ALA A 174 -9.56 7.89 -26.69
C ALA A 174 -8.82 8.09 -28.02
N MET A 175 -7.55 8.44 -27.90
CA MET A 175 -6.60 8.59 -29.00
C MET A 175 -5.33 7.79 -28.70
N TRP A 176 -4.71 7.29 -29.74
CA TRP A 176 -3.44 6.56 -29.63
C TRP A 176 -2.45 7.03 -30.66
N SER A 177 -1.16 6.74 -30.40
CA SER A 177 -0.08 6.98 -31.35
C SER A 177 1.05 6.00 -31.12
N ARG A 178 1.86 5.81 -32.15
CA ARG A 178 3.11 5.04 -32.11
C ARG A 178 4.29 5.96 -32.40
N HIS A 179 5.39 5.77 -31.68
CA HIS A 179 6.62 6.52 -31.89
C HIS A 179 7.82 5.76 -31.29
N ARG A 180 9.01 6.24 -31.55
CA ARG A 180 10.25 5.72 -30.93
C ARG A 180 10.82 6.70 -29.92
N VAL A 181 11.41 6.15 -28.86
CA VAL A 181 12.14 6.89 -27.84
C VAL A 181 13.54 6.25 -27.73
N GLY A 182 14.52 6.81 -28.42
CA GLY A 182 15.79 6.14 -28.67
C GLY A 182 15.54 4.87 -29.47
N ASP A 183 16.01 3.73 -28.96
CA ASP A 183 15.80 2.43 -29.57
C ASP A 183 14.52 1.71 -29.10
N THR A 184 13.78 2.30 -28.16
CA THR A 184 12.56 1.73 -27.60
C THR A 184 11.35 2.07 -28.46
N GLU A 185 10.61 1.05 -28.90
CA GLU A 185 9.29 1.22 -29.51
C GLU A 185 8.27 1.55 -28.44
N VAL A 186 7.36 2.50 -28.74
CA VAL A 186 6.41 3.03 -27.79
C VAL A 186 5.03 3.18 -28.43
N ALA A 187 4.03 2.58 -27.78
CA ALA A 187 2.62 2.90 -28.00
C ALA A 187 2.13 3.82 -26.89
N ARG A 188 1.39 4.84 -27.26
CA ARG A 188 0.77 5.81 -26.35
C ARG A 188 -0.74 5.82 -26.52
N LEU A 189 -1.47 5.88 -25.41
CA LEU A 189 -2.92 5.94 -25.33
C LEU A 189 -3.34 7.02 -24.34
N GLY A 190 -4.35 7.83 -24.66
CA GLY A 190 -4.88 8.87 -23.78
C GLY A 190 -6.32 9.21 -24.09
N SER A 191 -7.03 9.85 -23.15
CA SER A 191 -8.35 10.42 -23.42
C SER A 191 -8.23 11.57 -24.41
N LEU A 192 -9.30 11.82 -25.18
CA LEU A 192 -9.35 12.97 -26.10
C LEU A 192 -9.46 14.30 -25.35
N SER A 193 -10.24 14.34 -24.28
CA SER A 193 -10.61 15.58 -23.58
C SER A 193 -9.49 16.17 -22.73
N GLN A 194 -8.61 15.31 -22.17
CA GLN A 194 -7.49 15.73 -21.32
C GLN A 194 -7.89 16.73 -20.21
N ASN A 195 -8.93 16.40 -19.44
CA ASN A 195 -9.48 17.25 -18.38
C ASN A 195 -8.56 17.28 -17.14
N VAL A 196 -7.41 17.91 -17.26
CA VAL A 196 -6.34 17.92 -16.25
C VAL A 196 -6.86 18.47 -14.91
N LEU A 197 -6.96 17.58 -13.89
CA LEU A 197 -7.46 17.89 -12.54
C LEU A 197 -8.90 18.46 -12.57
N GLY A 198 -9.69 18.10 -13.58
CA GLY A 198 -11.02 18.67 -13.80
C GLY A 198 -12.14 18.04 -12.98
N LYS A 199 -11.86 16.95 -12.25
CA LYS A 199 -12.82 16.22 -11.43
C LYS A 199 -12.19 15.85 -10.10
N SER A 200 -13.01 15.78 -9.04
CA SER A 200 -12.61 15.27 -7.72
C SER A 200 -13.69 14.34 -7.18
N GLY A 201 -13.29 13.34 -6.38
CA GLY A 201 -14.22 12.38 -5.80
C GLY A 201 -13.59 11.02 -5.51
N ASP A 202 -14.38 10.12 -4.95
CA ASP A 202 -13.91 8.80 -4.57
C ASP A 202 -13.86 7.84 -5.77
N ASP A 203 -15.01 7.56 -6.40
CA ASP A 203 -15.12 6.61 -7.51
C ASP A 203 -14.73 7.26 -8.86
N LEU A 204 -13.47 7.66 -8.99
CA LEU A 204 -12.92 8.25 -10.20
C LEU A 204 -11.70 7.47 -10.72
N ARG A 205 -11.57 7.43 -12.03
CA ARG A 205 -10.39 7.01 -12.80
C ARG A 205 -9.83 8.23 -13.51
N ILE A 206 -8.54 8.21 -13.83
CA ILE A 206 -7.89 9.31 -14.52
C ILE A 206 -8.40 9.44 -15.96
N ASP A 207 -8.69 10.67 -16.41
CA ASP A 207 -9.12 11.00 -17.78
C ASP A 207 -8.22 12.08 -18.43
N TRP A 208 -6.99 12.21 -17.93
CA TRP A 208 -5.94 13.05 -18.51
C TRP A 208 -4.59 12.34 -18.44
N GLY A 209 -3.59 12.89 -19.12
CA GLY A 209 -2.30 12.25 -19.25
C GLY A 209 -2.32 11.09 -20.25
N HIS A 210 -1.29 10.25 -20.22
CA HIS A 210 -1.12 9.20 -21.20
C HIS A 210 -0.54 7.93 -20.59
N LEU A 211 -1.11 6.80 -21.02
CA LEU A 211 -0.57 5.47 -20.83
C LEU A 211 0.46 5.16 -21.92
N TYR A 212 1.54 4.50 -21.55
CA TYR A 212 2.59 4.04 -22.45
C TYR A 212 2.78 2.54 -22.31
N LEU A 213 2.85 1.84 -23.43
CA LEU A 213 3.32 0.48 -23.53
C LEU A 213 4.60 0.52 -24.37
N ALA A 214 5.71 0.05 -23.80
CA ALA A 214 7.02 0.19 -24.42
C ALA A 214 7.86 -1.06 -24.26
N ALA A 215 8.67 -1.39 -25.26
CA ALA A 215 9.60 -2.50 -25.19
C ALA A 215 10.94 -2.19 -25.90
N PRO A 216 12.07 -2.68 -25.33
CA PRO A 216 13.38 -2.52 -25.96
C PRO A 216 13.47 -3.31 -27.26
N PRO A 217 14.26 -2.86 -28.25
CA PRO A 217 14.28 -3.40 -29.60
C PRO A 217 14.84 -4.83 -29.74
N GLN A 218 15.49 -5.34 -28.72
CA GLN A 218 16.22 -6.60 -28.78
C GLN A 218 15.33 -7.85 -28.73
N THR A 219 14.04 -7.70 -28.41
CA THR A 219 13.11 -8.81 -28.16
C THR A 219 11.75 -8.65 -28.83
N ALA A 220 11.54 -7.58 -29.63
CA ALA A 220 10.20 -7.25 -30.07
C ALA A 220 10.15 -6.74 -31.49
N GLU A 221 9.41 -7.43 -32.36
CA GLU A 221 8.64 -6.74 -33.38
C GLU A 221 7.48 -6.05 -32.66
N ILE A 222 7.63 -4.76 -32.40
CA ILE A 222 6.53 -3.96 -31.87
C ILE A 222 5.80 -3.36 -33.05
N THR A 223 4.71 -3.94 -33.40
CA THR A 223 3.66 -3.23 -34.07
C THR A 223 2.66 -2.78 -33.01
N THR A 224 2.63 -1.49 -32.75
CA THR A 224 1.56 -0.90 -31.93
C THR A 224 0.35 -0.79 -32.81
N LEU A 225 -0.73 -1.34 -32.31
CA LEU A 225 -2.00 -1.28 -32.98
C LEU A 225 -2.93 -0.37 -32.17
N GLY A 226 -3.38 0.70 -32.80
CA GLY A 226 -4.68 1.23 -32.49
C GLY A 226 -5.68 0.25 -33.08
N ALA A 227 -6.19 -0.67 -32.27
CA ALA A 227 -7.15 -1.67 -32.67
C ALA A 227 -8.27 -1.71 -31.66
N THR A 228 -9.28 -2.48 -31.95
CA THR A 228 -10.36 -2.76 -31.04
C THR A 228 -10.24 -4.15 -30.46
N THR A 229 -10.89 -4.40 -29.33
CA THR A 229 -10.97 -5.75 -28.76
C THR A 229 -11.61 -6.76 -29.72
N ALA A 230 -12.41 -6.32 -30.68
CA ALA A 230 -12.95 -7.17 -31.74
C ALA A 230 -11.86 -7.72 -32.68
N GLU A 231 -10.80 -6.97 -32.87
CA GLU A 231 -9.68 -7.37 -33.73
C GLU A 231 -8.68 -8.30 -33.03
N ARG A 232 -8.67 -8.31 -31.68
CA ARG A 232 -7.84 -9.23 -30.90
C ARG A 232 -8.03 -10.68 -31.37
N GLY A 233 -9.26 -11.10 -31.69
CA GLY A 233 -9.55 -12.43 -32.19
C GLY A 233 -8.85 -12.75 -33.52
N ARG A 234 -8.68 -11.77 -34.42
CA ARG A 234 -7.96 -11.94 -35.69
C ARG A 234 -6.48 -12.20 -35.46
N TYR A 235 -5.89 -11.58 -34.47
CA TYR A 235 -4.47 -11.73 -34.14
C TYR A 235 -4.17 -12.95 -33.28
N ALA A 236 -5.19 -13.52 -32.62
CA ALA A 236 -5.00 -14.66 -31.73
C ALA A 236 -4.43 -15.91 -32.42
N ASN A 237 -4.61 -16.05 -33.72
CA ASN A 237 -4.13 -17.23 -34.47
C ASN A 237 -2.65 -17.15 -34.85
N SER A 238 -2.14 -15.97 -35.18
CA SER A 238 -0.71 -15.81 -35.60
C SER A 238 0.11 -15.00 -34.59
N LEU A 239 -0.53 -14.16 -33.78
CA LEU A 239 0.06 -13.09 -32.96
C LEU A 239 0.87 -12.10 -33.82
N GLU A 240 0.55 -12.02 -35.10
CA GLU A 240 1.11 -11.01 -35.98
C GLU A 240 0.24 -9.77 -35.90
N LEU A 241 0.85 -8.64 -35.59
CA LEU A 241 0.17 -7.35 -35.57
C LEU A 241 0.19 -6.77 -36.99
N PRO A 242 -0.84 -5.99 -37.41
CA PRO A 242 -0.83 -5.38 -38.72
C PRO A 242 0.29 -4.35 -38.87
N GLU A 243 0.79 -4.17 -40.08
CA GLU A 243 1.82 -3.19 -40.40
C GLU A 243 1.35 -1.74 -40.21
N SER A 244 0.05 -1.49 -40.36
CA SER A 244 -0.56 -0.16 -40.23
C SER A 244 -1.40 -0.03 -38.97
N ASN A 245 -1.39 1.16 -38.36
CA ASN A 245 -2.30 1.50 -37.28
C ASN A 245 -3.73 1.69 -37.81
N ASP A 246 -4.72 1.41 -36.97
CA ASP A 246 -6.07 1.90 -37.19
C ASP A 246 -6.08 3.43 -37.15
N LEU A 247 -6.71 4.07 -38.11
CA LEU A 247 -6.77 5.53 -38.26
C LEU A 247 -8.16 6.09 -37.91
N GLU A 248 -9.11 5.28 -37.44
CA GLU A 248 -10.39 5.75 -36.95
C GLU A 248 -10.25 6.46 -35.60
N LEU A 249 -9.72 7.65 -35.63
CA LEU A 249 -9.41 8.50 -34.46
C LEU A 249 -10.25 9.78 -34.47
N PRO A 250 -10.77 10.21 -33.30
CA PRO A 250 -10.84 9.52 -32.00
C PRO A 250 -12.01 8.56 -31.90
N THR A 251 -11.87 7.45 -31.14
CA THR A 251 -12.91 6.41 -31.02
C THR A 251 -13.52 6.37 -29.62
N HIS A 252 -14.83 6.10 -29.55
CA HIS A 252 -15.55 5.87 -28.29
C HIS A 252 -15.16 4.56 -27.64
N THR A 253 -14.87 4.58 -26.32
CA THR A 253 -14.39 3.40 -25.60
C THR A 253 -15.51 2.41 -25.25
N SER A 254 -16.78 2.80 -25.37
CA SER A 254 -17.93 1.93 -25.06
C SER A 254 -18.32 0.99 -26.20
N ARG A 255 -18.05 1.35 -27.44
CA ARG A 255 -18.54 0.61 -28.62
C ARG A 255 -17.47 -0.27 -29.25
N LEU A 256 -16.30 0.29 -29.45
CA LEU A 256 -15.13 -0.37 -29.99
C LEU A 256 -13.98 -0.01 -29.05
N ILE A 257 -13.74 -0.83 -28.02
CA ILE A 257 -12.75 -0.51 -26.98
C ILE A 257 -11.36 -0.41 -27.62
N PRO A 258 -10.81 0.80 -27.81
CA PRO A 258 -9.48 0.97 -28.35
C PRO A 258 -8.44 0.33 -27.45
N LEU A 259 -7.38 -0.20 -28.05
CA LEU A 259 -6.26 -0.79 -27.35
C LEU A 259 -4.93 -0.43 -28.03
N ILE A 260 -3.89 -0.50 -27.26
CA ILE A 260 -2.51 -0.54 -27.73
C ILE A 260 -1.94 -1.92 -27.43
N ALA A 261 -1.23 -2.50 -28.40
CA ALA A 261 -0.69 -3.85 -28.26
C ALA A 261 0.77 -3.94 -28.69
N LEU A 262 1.47 -4.94 -28.16
CA LEU A 262 2.78 -5.35 -28.62
C LEU A 262 2.85 -6.86 -28.81
N SER A 263 3.69 -7.31 -29.75
CA SER A 263 4.06 -8.70 -29.95
C SER A 263 5.56 -8.87 -29.76
N LEU A 264 5.96 -9.97 -29.12
CA LEU A 264 7.35 -10.30 -28.81
C LEU A 264 7.63 -11.69 -29.42
N ASP A 265 8.56 -11.77 -30.38
CA ASP A 265 9.00 -13.06 -30.92
C ASP A 265 10.18 -13.61 -30.10
N LEU A 266 9.96 -14.70 -29.39
CA LEU A 266 10.99 -15.37 -28.58
C LEU A 266 11.79 -16.38 -29.41
N GLY A 267 11.43 -16.61 -30.68
CA GLY A 267 12.05 -17.58 -31.55
C GLY A 267 11.86 -19.01 -31.06
N ASN A 268 12.92 -19.81 -31.20
CA ASN A 268 12.95 -21.19 -30.72
C ASN A 268 13.27 -21.24 -29.22
N VAL A 269 12.35 -21.75 -28.42
CA VAL A 269 12.49 -21.94 -26.99
C VAL A 269 12.81 -23.39 -26.69
N GLU A 270 13.92 -23.60 -26.00
CA GLU A 270 14.45 -24.91 -25.59
C GLU A 270 14.48 -25.01 -24.04
N ALA A 271 15.25 -25.94 -23.47
CA ALA A 271 15.37 -26.11 -22.03
C ALA A 271 15.98 -24.87 -21.33
N SER A 272 16.85 -24.12 -22.00
CA SER A 272 17.39 -22.85 -21.48
C SER A 272 16.35 -21.73 -21.61
N PRO A 273 16.11 -20.93 -20.53
CA PRO A 273 15.12 -19.88 -20.58
C PRO A 273 15.43 -18.76 -21.57
N VAL A 274 14.45 -18.40 -22.41
CA VAL A 274 14.48 -17.19 -23.24
C VAL A 274 13.72 -16.10 -22.47
N LYS A 275 14.31 -14.90 -22.37
CA LYS A 275 13.80 -13.78 -21.59
C LYS A 275 13.36 -12.63 -22.48
N ALA A 276 12.25 -12.00 -22.10
CA ALA A 276 11.78 -10.76 -22.71
C ALA A 276 11.23 -9.84 -21.63
N ASN A 277 11.17 -8.53 -21.92
CA ASN A 277 10.53 -7.58 -21.02
C ASN A 277 9.85 -6.44 -21.78
N ALA A 278 8.85 -5.85 -21.14
CA ALA A 278 8.18 -4.63 -21.57
C ALA A 278 7.91 -3.73 -20.36
N MET A 279 7.58 -2.49 -20.63
CA MET A 279 7.21 -1.50 -19.61
C MET A 279 5.77 -1.03 -19.86
N ILE A 280 5.00 -0.92 -18.78
CA ILE A 280 3.76 -0.16 -18.75
C ILE A 280 3.98 1.04 -17.86
N ALA A 281 3.68 2.25 -18.36
CA ALA A 281 3.96 3.51 -17.68
C ALA A 281 2.82 4.50 -17.87
N TYR A 282 2.72 5.49 -16.95
CA TYR A 282 1.74 6.57 -17.05
C TYR A 282 2.40 7.93 -16.82
N ASP A 283 2.01 8.94 -17.57
CA ASP A 283 2.40 10.34 -17.34
C ASP A 283 1.16 11.21 -17.20
N ASP A 284 0.84 11.59 -15.98
CA ASP A 284 -0.30 12.42 -15.62
C ASP A 284 -0.03 13.93 -15.76
N VAL A 285 1.19 14.32 -16.09
CA VAL A 285 1.66 15.71 -16.32
C VAL A 285 1.51 16.61 -15.09
N PHE A 286 0.32 16.70 -14.53
CA PHE A 286 -0.03 17.32 -13.25
C PHE A 286 -0.80 16.32 -12.41
N ALA A 287 -0.39 16.18 -11.16
CA ALA A 287 -0.85 15.12 -10.26
C ALA A 287 -1.89 15.61 -9.24
N ILE A 288 -1.65 16.78 -8.64
CA ILE A 288 -2.42 17.32 -7.51
C ILE A 288 -2.61 18.82 -7.72
N GLU A 289 -3.79 19.34 -7.40
CA GLU A 289 -3.96 20.77 -7.16
C GLU A 289 -3.83 21.05 -5.66
N TYR A 290 -2.89 21.93 -5.32
CA TYR A 290 -2.58 22.30 -3.94
C TYR A 290 -2.67 23.81 -3.76
N PHE A 291 -3.69 24.28 -3.07
CA PHE A 291 -4.05 25.69 -2.94
C PHE A 291 -4.01 26.43 -4.27
N GLN A 292 -4.82 25.96 -5.23
CA GLN A 292 -4.97 26.49 -6.59
C GLN A 292 -3.69 26.41 -7.46
N ARG A 293 -2.64 25.74 -6.99
CA ARG A 293 -1.40 25.49 -7.74
C ARG A 293 -1.38 24.05 -8.25
N LYS A 294 -1.18 23.84 -9.53
CA LYS A 294 -1.06 22.51 -10.15
C LYS A 294 0.35 21.97 -9.95
N LEU A 295 0.48 20.96 -9.11
CA LEU A 295 1.73 20.29 -8.81
C LEU A 295 2.00 19.15 -9.79
N ARG A 296 3.28 19.00 -10.16
CA ARG A 296 3.75 17.85 -10.95
C ARG A 296 4.05 16.65 -10.07
N PRO A 297 3.97 15.42 -10.62
CA PRO A 297 4.54 14.26 -9.94
C PRO A 297 6.04 14.49 -9.69
N TYR A 298 6.55 13.95 -8.58
CA TYR A 298 7.91 14.23 -8.10
C TYR A 298 9.01 13.90 -9.12
N TRP A 299 8.86 12.85 -9.92
CA TRP A 299 9.82 12.51 -10.97
C TRP A 299 9.94 13.59 -12.08
N ARG A 300 8.92 14.45 -12.22
CA ARG A 300 8.88 15.57 -13.18
C ARG A 300 9.15 16.94 -12.56
N ARG A 301 9.58 17.01 -11.30
CA ARG A 301 9.71 18.27 -10.52
C ARG A 301 10.57 19.36 -11.17
N ASN A 302 11.51 18.97 -12.02
CA ASN A 302 12.43 19.91 -12.67
C ASN A 302 11.87 20.58 -13.94
N ASN A 303 10.62 20.33 -14.33
CA ASN A 303 9.96 20.84 -15.54
C ASN A 303 10.64 20.51 -16.88
N ARG A 304 11.76 19.80 -16.89
CA ARG A 304 12.53 19.42 -18.08
C ARG A 304 12.34 17.96 -18.47
N THR A 305 11.98 17.14 -17.50
CA THR A 305 11.76 15.70 -17.68
C THR A 305 10.35 15.44 -18.19
N GLY A 306 10.22 14.71 -19.28
CA GLY A 306 8.94 14.28 -19.87
C GLY A 306 8.85 12.75 -19.98
N ALA A 307 7.75 12.26 -20.57
CA ALA A 307 7.52 10.83 -20.75
C ALA A 307 8.66 10.12 -21.51
N ALA A 308 9.24 10.75 -22.53
CA ALA A 308 10.37 10.18 -23.25
C ALA A 308 11.59 9.98 -22.35
N ASP A 309 11.86 10.92 -21.43
CA ASP A 309 12.97 10.78 -20.49
C ASP A 309 12.66 9.69 -19.43
N LEU A 310 11.40 9.63 -18.96
CA LEU A 310 10.95 8.55 -18.06
C LEU A 310 11.22 7.18 -18.67
N LEU A 311 10.81 6.96 -19.93
CA LEU A 311 10.98 5.67 -20.61
C LEU A 311 12.46 5.35 -20.85
N LYS A 312 13.30 6.34 -21.24
CA LYS A 312 14.75 6.17 -21.34
C LYS A 312 15.41 5.78 -20.02
N MET A 313 15.06 6.50 -18.95
CA MET A 313 15.57 6.19 -17.61
C MET A 313 15.14 4.79 -17.16
N ALA A 314 13.86 4.43 -17.37
CA ALA A 314 13.34 3.13 -17.02
C ALA A 314 14.04 1.99 -17.79
N ALA A 315 14.22 2.12 -19.10
CA ALA A 315 14.94 1.13 -19.91
C ALA A 315 16.40 0.96 -19.47
N ARG A 316 17.10 2.08 -19.22
CA ARG A 316 18.50 2.07 -18.77
C ARG A 316 18.67 1.42 -17.41
N ASP A 317 17.77 1.74 -16.47
CA ASP A 317 17.91 1.37 -15.06
C ASP A 317 17.34 -0.03 -14.74
N PHE A 318 16.66 -0.69 -15.69
CA PHE A 318 15.94 -1.96 -15.50
C PHE A 318 16.75 -3.04 -14.76
N ALA A 319 17.93 -3.36 -15.25
CA ALA A 319 18.76 -4.43 -14.67
C ALA A 319 19.14 -4.13 -13.22
N SER A 320 19.54 -2.89 -12.93
CA SER A 320 19.86 -2.43 -11.57
C SER A 320 18.63 -2.42 -10.66
N LEU A 321 17.50 -1.92 -11.14
CA LEU A 321 16.24 -1.87 -10.37
C LEU A 321 15.72 -3.28 -10.06
N LYS A 322 15.87 -4.23 -10.98
CA LYS A 322 15.52 -5.65 -10.73
C LYS A 322 16.30 -6.19 -9.54
N VAL A 323 17.63 -6.06 -9.55
CA VAL A 323 18.50 -6.55 -8.47
C VAL A 323 18.19 -5.84 -7.14
N ARG A 324 18.05 -4.50 -7.15
CA ARG A 324 17.71 -3.73 -5.96
C ARG A 324 16.37 -4.16 -5.35
N SER A 325 15.37 -4.42 -6.19
CA SER A 325 14.05 -4.88 -5.76
C SER A 325 14.12 -6.29 -5.16
N GLU A 326 14.88 -7.20 -5.77
CA GLU A 326 15.08 -8.56 -5.26
C GLU A 326 15.77 -8.56 -3.89
N THR A 327 16.80 -7.75 -3.72
CA THR A 327 17.51 -7.58 -2.45
C THR A 327 16.59 -6.98 -1.38
N PHE A 328 15.87 -5.92 -1.72
CA PHE A 328 14.92 -5.28 -0.81
C PHE A 328 13.81 -6.25 -0.37
N ASP A 329 13.22 -7.00 -1.30
CA ASP A 329 12.19 -7.98 -1.00
C ASP A 329 12.70 -9.05 -0.02
N ALA A 330 13.93 -9.56 -0.25
CA ALA A 330 14.53 -10.59 0.61
C ALA A 330 14.79 -10.05 2.02
N GLU A 331 15.39 -8.88 2.15
CA GLU A 331 15.72 -8.26 3.44
C GLU A 331 14.46 -7.92 4.24
N LEU A 332 13.47 -7.30 3.61
CA LEU A 332 12.22 -6.94 4.29
C LEU A 332 11.45 -8.19 4.73
N THR A 333 11.38 -9.20 3.85
CA THR A 333 10.73 -10.48 4.19
C THR A 333 11.39 -11.16 5.38
N ALA A 334 12.72 -11.19 5.44
CA ALA A 334 13.44 -11.79 6.56
C ALA A 334 13.15 -11.07 7.90
N ASP A 335 13.09 -9.75 7.89
CA ASP A 335 12.77 -8.98 9.09
C ASP A 335 11.28 -9.11 9.51
N LEU A 336 10.35 -9.20 8.56
CA LEU A 336 8.94 -9.48 8.84
C LEU A 336 8.76 -10.86 9.50
N LEU A 337 9.42 -11.88 8.96
CA LEU A 337 9.44 -13.23 9.55
C LEU A 337 9.97 -13.23 10.98
N LYS A 338 11.08 -12.53 11.22
CA LYS A 338 11.67 -12.40 12.56
C LYS A 338 10.75 -11.61 13.52
N ALA A 339 10.00 -10.63 13.03
CA ALA A 339 9.16 -9.78 13.86
C ALA A 339 7.87 -10.46 14.34
N GLY A 340 7.20 -11.23 13.49
CA GLY A 340 5.87 -11.75 13.81
C GLY A 340 5.56 -13.12 13.22
N GLY A 341 6.53 -13.80 12.59
CA GLY A 341 6.37 -15.14 12.03
C GLY A 341 5.77 -15.17 10.61
N GLU A 342 5.51 -16.38 10.11
CA GLU A 342 5.20 -16.63 8.71
C GLU A 342 3.88 -16.00 8.23
N LYS A 343 2.82 -16.08 9.04
CA LYS A 343 1.49 -15.53 8.71
C LYS A 343 1.49 -14.01 8.72
N TYR A 344 2.14 -13.41 9.73
CA TYR A 344 2.31 -11.96 9.79
C TYR A 344 3.10 -11.45 8.59
N ALA A 345 4.21 -12.11 8.22
CA ALA A 345 5.02 -11.72 7.08
C ALA A 345 4.21 -11.76 5.78
N ALA A 346 3.43 -12.82 5.54
CA ALA A 346 2.57 -12.94 4.38
C ALA A 346 1.53 -11.80 4.29
N LEU A 347 0.90 -11.48 5.41
CA LEU A 347 -0.10 -10.42 5.50
C LEU A 347 0.51 -9.04 5.26
N ALA A 348 1.67 -8.74 5.89
CA ALA A 348 2.39 -7.47 5.70
C ALA A 348 2.90 -7.29 4.26
N ILE A 349 3.37 -8.36 3.60
CA ILE A 349 3.75 -8.34 2.19
C ILE A 349 2.55 -7.99 1.29
N ALA A 350 1.37 -8.57 1.56
CA ALA A 350 0.16 -8.26 0.80
C ALA A 350 -0.27 -6.79 0.95
N ALA A 351 -0.05 -6.18 2.12
CA ALA A 351 -0.35 -4.78 2.40
C ALA A 351 0.65 -3.79 1.76
N TYR A 352 1.88 -4.23 1.42
CA TYR A 352 2.98 -3.35 1.06
C TYR A 352 2.64 -2.37 -0.08
N ARG A 353 2.33 -2.91 -1.27
CA ARG A 353 2.05 -2.06 -2.45
C ARG A 353 0.72 -1.33 -2.34
N GLN A 354 -0.27 -1.89 -1.65
CA GLN A 354 -1.53 -1.20 -1.39
C GLN A 354 -1.32 0.08 -0.59
N THR A 355 -0.47 0.04 0.44
CA THR A 355 -0.14 1.22 1.26
C THR A 355 0.42 2.35 0.42
N LEU A 356 1.38 2.05 -0.47
CA LEU A 356 1.99 3.05 -1.36
C LEU A 356 1.01 3.54 -2.43
N ALA A 357 0.24 2.63 -3.04
CA ALA A 357 -0.66 2.93 -4.16
C ALA A 357 -1.89 3.79 -3.77
N ALA A 358 -2.15 3.98 -2.48
CA ALA A 358 -3.18 4.91 -2.01
C ALA A 358 -2.66 6.35 -1.85
N HIS A 359 -1.46 6.65 -2.36
CA HIS A 359 -0.83 7.97 -2.25
C HIS A 359 -0.27 8.44 -3.60
N LYS A 360 -0.13 9.76 -3.72
CA LYS A 360 0.57 10.40 -4.86
C LYS A 360 1.73 11.25 -4.36
N LEU A 361 2.94 10.92 -4.83
CA LEU A 361 4.14 11.71 -4.56
C LEU A 361 4.28 12.83 -5.60
N ALA A 362 4.08 14.06 -5.15
CA ALA A 362 4.24 15.29 -5.91
C ALA A 362 5.40 16.13 -5.38
N ALA A 363 5.74 17.21 -6.07
CA ALA A 363 6.70 18.17 -5.60
C ALA A 363 6.11 19.58 -5.58
N ASP A 364 6.43 20.37 -4.54
CA ASP A 364 6.20 21.81 -4.57
C ASP A 364 7.14 22.48 -5.57
N PHE A 365 6.93 23.75 -5.86
CA PHE A 365 7.70 24.50 -6.88
C PHE A 365 9.18 24.66 -6.55
N ASP A 366 9.55 24.55 -5.27
CA ASP A 366 10.95 24.53 -4.81
C ASP A 366 11.59 23.11 -4.84
N GLY A 367 10.84 22.09 -5.32
CA GLY A 367 11.29 20.71 -5.35
C GLY A 367 11.05 19.92 -4.06
N THR A 368 10.47 20.53 -3.02
CA THR A 368 10.12 19.86 -1.77
C THR A 368 9.11 18.74 -2.03
N PRO A 369 9.36 17.50 -1.55
CA PRO A 369 8.41 16.42 -1.70
C PRO A 369 7.15 16.66 -0.87
N LEU A 370 5.98 16.42 -1.48
CA LEU A 370 4.66 16.41 -0.87
C LEU A 370 3.99 15.10 -1.22
N TYR A 371 3.40 14.41 -0.22
CA TYR A 371 2.88 13.06 -0.40
C TYR A 371 1.43 13.01 0.07
N PHE A 372 0.51 12.90 -0.88
CA PHE A 372 -0.92 13.04 -0.63
C PHE A 372 -1.61 11.68 -0.64
N SER A 373 -2.25 11.33 0.47
CA SER A 373 -3.15 10.17 0.55
C SER A 373 -4.47 10.47 -0.15
N LYS A 374 -5.11 9.42 -0.67
CA LYS A 374 -6.52 9.41 -1.01
C LYS A 374 -7.24 8.42 -0.09
N GLU A 375 -8.32 8.85 0.52
CA GLU A 375 -9.21 7.98 1.28
C GLU A 375 -10.08 7.16 0.32
N ASN A 376 -9.49 6.07 -0.19
CA ASN A 376 -10.14 5.19 -1.17
C ASN A 376 -11.37 4.48 -0.59
N PHE A 377 -12.41 4.34 -1.41
CA PHE A 377 -13.63 3.61 -1.12
C PHE A 377 -14.33 4.07 0.17
N SER A 378 -14.38 5.38 0.36
CA SER A 378 -15.02 6.07 1.48
C SER A 378 -15.58 7.41 0.99
N ASN A 379 -15.03 8.55 1.44
CA ASN A 379 -15.44 9.89 1.03
C ASN A 379 -14.54 10.51 -0.06
N GLY A 380 -13.39 9.91 -0.33
CA GLY A 380 -12.42 10.40 -1.31
C GLY A 380 -11.63 11.62 -0.85
N CYS A 381 -11.58 11.92 0.44
CA CYS A 381 -10.78 13.03 0.97
C CYS A 381 -9.29 12.85 0.66
N ILE A 382 -8.58 13.99 0.52
CA ILE A 382 -7.13 14.05 0.28
C ILE A 382 -6.40 14.47 1.55
N ALA A 383 -5.27 13.82 1.82
CA ALA A 383 -4.42 14.08 2.99
C ALA A 383 -5.17 13.96 4.33
N THR A 384 -6.09 13.00 4.42
CA THR A 384 -6.91 12.74 5.61
C THR A 384 -6.02 12.32 6.79
N VAL A 385 -6.13 13.00 7.92
CA VAL A 385 -5.25 12.82 9.08
C VAL A 385 -5.50 11.48 9.77
N ASP A 386 -6.76 11.08 9.94
CA ASP A 386 -7.13 9.79 10.55
C ASP A 386 -6.88 8.57 9.63
N VAL A 387 -6.57 8.79 8.34
CA VAL A 387 -6.02 7.79 7.42
C VAL A 387 -4.50 7.77 7.46
N THR A 388 -3.87 8.93 7.63
CA THR A 388 -2.42 9.07 7.79
C THR A 388 -1.94 8.39 9.09
N TYR A 389 -2.67 8.55 10.18
CA TYR A 389 -2.32 8.00 11.49
C TYR A 389 -2.15 6.46 11.47
N PRO A 390 -3.13 5.65 11.03
CA PRO A 390 -2.95 4.22 10.95
C PRO A 390 -1.92 3.78 9.89
N SER A 391 -1.70 4.53 8.81
CA SER A 391 -0.71 4.17 7.79
C SER A 391 0.73 4.54 8.15
N ALA A 392 0.92 5.44 9.12
CA ALA A 392 2.23 6.00 9.49
C ALA A 392 3.31 4.99 9.89
N PRO A 393 3.02 3.86 10.56
CA PRO A 393 4.05 2.87 10.90
C PRO A 393 4.86 2.37 9.70
N PHE A 394 4.24 2.24 8.54
CA PHE A 394 4.93 1.88 7.30
C PHE A 394 6.00 2.91 6.91
N TYR A 395 5.66 4.18 6.98
CA TYR A 395 6.55 5.29 6.59
C TYR A 395 7.60 5.59 7.66
N LEU A 396 7.23 5.52 8.94
CA LEU A 396 8.18 5.62 10.06
C LEU A 396 9.27 4.56 10.00
N LEU A 397 8.92 3.34 9.55
CA LEU A 397 9.87 2.26 9.36
C LEU A 397 10.74 2.49 8.11
N LEU A 398 10.12 2.70 6.95
CA LEU A 398 10.80 2.55 5.66
C LEU A 398 11.39 3.86 5.11
N ASN A 399 10.75 5.00 5.37
CA ASN A 399 11.29 6.32 5.06
C ASN A 399 10.52 7.44 5.80
N PRO A 400 11.03 7.95 6.92
CA PRO A 400 10.41 9.06 7.66
C PRO A 400 10.21 10.35 6.84
N GLN A 401 10.98 10.57 5.76
CA GLN A 401 10.79 11.73 4.87
C GLN A 401 9.44 11.67 4.14
N LEU A 402 8.92 10.47 3.83
CA LEU A 402 7.58 10.33 3.26
C LEU A 402 6.50 10.73 4.26
N LEU A 403 6.61 10.32 5.54
CA LEU A 403 5.67 10.79 6.57
C LEU A 403 5.75 12.30 6.74
N LYS A 404 6.94 12.88 6.77
CA LYS A 404 7.13 14.34 6.80
C LYS A 404 6.45 15.02 5.61
N ALA A 405 6.55 14.44 4.42
CA ALA A 405 5.90 14.94 3.21
C ALA A 405 4.36 14.83 3.27
N MET A 406 3.82 13.87 4.04
CA MET A 406 2.37 13.75 4.31
C MET A 406 1.90 14.81 5.32
N LEU A 407 2.65 15.01 6.41
CA LEU A 407 2.26 15.92 7.48
C LEU A 407 2.39 17.40 7.11
N ARG A 408 3.38 17.75 6.26
CA ARG A 408 3.65 19.14 5.88
C ARG A 408 2.42 19.87 5.32
N PRO A 409 1.66 19.34 4.34
CA PRO A 409 0.50 20.05 3.80
C PRO A 409 -0.56 20.38 4.85
N ILE A 410 -0.83 19.46 5.77
CA ILE A 410 -1.77 19.64 6.89
C ILE A 410 -1.25 20.71 7.86
N LEU A 411 0.03 20.66 8.23
CA LEU A 411 0.65 21.61 9.15
C LEU A 411 0.68 23.03 8.56
N ASP A 412 1.05 23.18 7.28
CA ASP A 412 1.07 24.48 6.59
C ASP A 412 -0.35 25.07 6.50
N TYR A 413 -1.37 24.23 6.22
CA TYR A 413 -2.77 24.64 6.20
C TYR A 413 -3.27 25.07 7.60
N ALA A 414 -3.06 24.22 8.61
CA ALA A 414 -3.48 24.50 9.99
C ALA A 414 -2.77 25.75 10.59
N ASN A 415 -1.56 26.07 10.11
CA ASN A 415 -0.81 27.27 10.52
C ASN A 415 -1.18 28.53 9.70
N SER A 416 -2.07 28.42 8.71
CA SER A 416 -2.54 29.53 7.90
C SER A 416 -3.73 30.25 8.55
N PRO A 417 -4.04 31.50 8.18
CA PRO A 417 -5.23 32.22 8.67
C PRO A 417 -6.56 31.57 8.28
N ARG A 418 -6.58 30.63 7.34
CA ARG A 418 -7.79 29.92 6.91
C ARG A 418 -8.35 29.00 8.00
N TRP A 419 -7.45 28.25 8.69
CA TRP A 419 -7.85 27.35 9.75
C TRP A 419 -7.93 28.09 11.11
N ARG A 420 -9.12 28.41 11.54
CA ARG A 420 -9.36 29.24 12.73
C ARG A 420 -9.58 28.45 14.02
N PHE A 421 -9.84 27.14 13.92
CA PHE A 421 -10.16 26.31 15.07
C PHE A 421 -8.92 26.02 15.95
N PRO A 422 -9.11 25.70 17.26
CA PRO A 422 -7.99 25.44 18.17
C PRO A 422 -7.41 24.03 18.07
N TYR A 423 -7.93 23.18 17.20
CA TYR A 423 -7.57 21.79 16.98
C TYR A 423 -7.09 21.54 15.54
N ALA A 424 -6.58 20.32 15.26
CA ALA A 424 -6.08 19.95 13.94
C ALA A 424 -7.23 19.72 12.94
N PRO A 425 -7.03 20.03 11.64
CA PRO A 425 -7.99 19.73 10.59
C PRO A 425 -8.01 18.24 10.25
N HIS A 426 -9.13 17.78 9.67
CA HIS A 426 -9.31 16.40 9.23
C HIS A 426 -8.65 16.11 7.87
N ASP A 427 -8.80 16.98 6.87
CA ASP A 427 -8.36 16.79 5.49
C ASP A 427 -7.97 18.11 4.80
N LEU A 428 -7.59 18.01 3.51
CA LEU A 428 -7.30 19.18 2.65
C LEU A 428 -8.24 19.31 1.46
N GLY A 429 -9.33 18.55 1.41
CA GLY A 429 -10.27 18.59 0.30
C GLY A 429 -10.63 17.22 -0.24
N THR A 430 -11.06 17.16 -1.51
CA THR A 430 -11.42 15.92 -2.20
C THR A 430 -10.40 15.63 -3.30
N TYR A 431 -9.80 14.43 -3.27
CA TYR A 431 -8.75 14.03 -4.21
C TYR A 431 -9.16 14.22 -5.69
N PRO A 432 -8.31 14.83 -6.53
CA PRO A 432 -6.93 15.25 -6.33
C PRO A 432 -6.77 16.75 -5.97
N LEU A 433 -7.81 17.40 -5.44
CA LEU A 433 -7.85 18.83 -5.14
C LEU A 433 -7.64 19.07 -3.64
N ALA A 434 -6.43 19.49 -3.26
CA ALA A 434 -6.03 19.80 -1.88
C ALA A 434 -6.13 21.31 -1.64
N ASN A 435 -7.34 21.84 -1.47
CA ASN A 435 -7.63 23.27 -1.43
C ASN A 435 -8.24 23.76 -0.10
N GLY A 436 -8.32 22.93 0.94
CA GLY A 436 -8.91 23.19 2.24
C GLY A 436 -9.91 22.13 2.64
N GLN A 437 -10.16 21.98 3.94
CA GLN A 437 -10.99 20.91 4.49
C GLN A 437 -12.42 20.94 3.93
N VAL A 438 -12.93 19.74 3.61
CA VAL A 438 -14.32 19.54 3.15
C VAL A 438 -15.15 18.69 4.11
N TYR A 439 -14.51 17.90 4.99
CA TYR A 439 -15.20 17.05 5.94
C TYR A 439 -15.92 17.86 7.04
N GLY A 440 -17.05 17.31 7.53
CA GLY A 440 -17.84 17.95 8.57
C GLY A 440 -18.33 19.34 8.17
N GLY A 441 -18.16 20.32 9.06
CA GLY A 441 -18.48 21.74 8.79
C GLY A 441 -17.43 22.48 7.95
N GLY A 442 -16.43 21.79 7.39
CA GLY A 442 -15.35 22.40 6.60
C GLY A 442 -14.55 23.43 7.40
N GLU A 443 -14.35 24.60 6.80
CA GLU A 443 -13.69 25.76 7.44
C GLU A 443 -14.67 26.67 8.19
N GLU A 444 -15.98 26.40 8.10
CA GLU A 444 -17.06 27.32 8.52
C GLU A 444 -17.56 27.05 9.94
N THR A 445 -17.80 25.78 10.30
CA THR A 445 -18.43 25.39 11.56
C THR A 445 -17.72 24.24 12.26
N GLU A 446 -17.99 24.07 13.57
CA GLU A 446 -17.51 22.94 14.37
C GLU A 446 -18.38 21.68 14.21
N GLU A 447 -19.39 21.71 13.35
CA GLU A 447 -20.29 20.58 13.14
C GLU A 447 -19.52 19.37 12.59
N ARG A 448 -19.67 18.21 13.25
CA ARG A 448 -19.02 16.94 12.89
C ARG A 448 -17.49 16.99 12.75
N GLN A 449 -16.85 17.95 13.38
CA GLN A 449 -15.38 17.95 13.50
C GLN A 449 -14.91 16.83 14.43
N MET A 450 -13.63 16.48 14.31
CA MET A 450 -12.99 15.42 15.08
C MET A 450 -11.81 15.96 15.92
N PRO A 451 -12.06 16.92 16.83
CA PRO A 451 -11.02 17.78 17.40
C PRO A 451 -9.99 17.04 18.26
N VAL A 452 -10.43 16.13 19.14
CA VAL A 452 -9.53 15.33 20.01
C VAL A 452 -8.81 14.29 19.18
N GLU A 453 -9.50 13.66 18.22
CA GLU A 453 -8.96 12.65 17.33
C GLU A 453 -7.79 13.21 16.53
N GLU A 454 -8.00 14.28 15.76
CA GLU A 454 -7.01 14.78 14.82
C GLU A 454 -5.83 15.47 15.52
N SER A 455 -6.10 16.20 16.61
CA SER A 455 -5.02 16.79 17.40
C SER A 455 -4.14 15.71 18.06
N GLY A 456 -4.77 14.64 18.54
CA GLY A 456 -4.08 13.48 19.10
C GLY A 456 -3.22 12.77 18.05
N ASN A 457 -3.79 12.51 16.88
CA ASN A 457 -3.09 11.91 15.75
C ASN A 457 -1.82 12.70 15.39
N MET A 458 -1.96 14.00 15.20
CA MET A 458 -0.86 14.87 14.78
C MET A 458 0.27 14.93 15.81
N LEU A 459 -0.03 15.10 17.10
CA LEU A 459 0.99 15.18 18.16
C LEU A 459 1.75 13.85 18.31
N ILE A 460 1.06 12.70 18.24
CA ILE A 460 1.69 11.38 18.30
C ILE A 460 2.62 11.19 17.08
N LEU A 461 2.14 11.52 15.87
CA LEU A 461 2.92 11.37 14.66
C LEU A 461 4.16 12.27 14.64
N MET A 462 4.05 13.51 15.16
CA MET A 462 5.18 14.43 15.25
C MET A 462 6.25 13.91 16.23
N ALA A 463 5.86 13.29 17.33
CA ALA A 463 6.80 12.68 18.28
C ALA A 463 7.43 11.39 17.72
N ALA A 464 6.64 10.54 17.06
CA ALA A 464 7.15 9.32 16.42
C ALA A 464 8.11 9.65 15.25
N LEU A 465 7.84 10.72 14.50
CA LEU A 465 8.74 11.22 13.48
C LEU A 465 10.07 11.73 14.09
N ALA A 466 9.98 12.48 15.19
CA ALA A 466 11.17 12.97 15.90
C ALA A 466 12.04 11.80 16.46
N GLU A 467 11.40 10.73 16.95
CA GLU A 467 12.09 9.49 17.35
C GLU A 467 12.81 8.85 16.15
N ALA A 468 12.13 8.67 15.03
CA ALA A 468 12.70 8.07 13.82
C ALA A 468 13.85 8.90 13.22
N GLU A 469 13.78 10.24 13.30
CA GLU A 469 14.82 11.14 12.80
C GLU A 469 15.96 11.37 13.80
N GLY A 470 15.75 11.10 15.09
CA GLY A 470 16.67 11.39 16.18
C GLY A 470 16.75 12.89 16.53
N ASN A 471 15.79 13.70 16.08
CA ASN A 471 15.72 15.13 16.38
C ASN A 471 14.31 15.69 16.20
N ALA A 472 14.02 16.87 16.75
CA ALA A 472 12.73 17.55 16.67
C ALA A 472 12.74 18.82 15.79
N ALA A 473 13.65 18.93 14.85
CA ALA A 473 13.80 20.14 14.01
C ALA A 473 12.53 20.43 13.19
N PHE A 474 11.87 19.39 12.68
CA PHE A 474 10.61 19.56 11.96
C PHE A 474 9.48 20.04 12.87
N SER A 475 9.38 19.53 14.10
CA SER A 475 8.41 19.98 15.12
C SER A 475 8.66 21.41 15.56
N HIS A 476 9.93 21.84 15.65
CA HIS A 476 10.28 23.22 16.01
C HIS A 476 9.67 24.26 15.06
N ARG A 477 9.62 23.96 13.77
CA ARG A 477 9.01 24.84 12.75
C ARG A 477 7.54 25.18 13.05
N TYR A 478 6.81 24.24 13.62
CA TYR A 478 5.36 24.37 13.90
C TYR A 478 5.06 24.45 15.40
N TRP A 479 6.04 24.76 16.23
CA TRP A 479 5.92 24.68 17.68
C TRP A 479 4.70 25.41 18.27
N PRO A 480 4.39 26.69 17.89
CA PRO A 480 3.20 27.36 18.37
C PRO A 480 1.88 26.63 18.05
N LEU A 481 1.81 25.99 16.88
CA LEU A 481 0.65 25.22 16.46
C LEU A 481 0.51 23.94 17.29
N LEU A 482 1.60 23.19 17.50
CA LEU A 482 1.61 21.97 18.31
C LEU A 482 1.22 22.30 19.77
N LYS A 483 1.68 23.42 20.31
CA LYS A 483 1.29 23.92 21.63
C LYS A 483 -0.20 24.19 21.71
N LYS A 484 -0.77 24.86 20.70
CA LYS A 484 -2.22 25.14 20.61
C LYS A 484 -3.04 23.84 20.69
N TRP A 485 -2.64 22.81 19.97
CA TRP A 485 -3.31 21.50 20.01
C TRP A 485 -3.12 20.78 21.36
N ALA A 486 -1.95 20.86 21.97
CA ALA A 486 -1.69 20.27 23.27
C ALA A 486 -2.54 20.95 24.38
N GLU A 487 -2.69 22.28 24.36
CA GLU A 487 -3.56 22.98 25.29
C GLU A 487 -5.04 22.60 25.08
N TYR A 488 -5.48 22.40 23.83
CA TYR A 488 -6.82 21.89 23.54
C TYR A 488 -7.05 20.49 24.14
N LEU A 489 -6.09 19.56 23.92
CA LEU A 489 -6.18 18.20 24.48
C LEU A 489 -6.10 18.18 26.02
N LYS A 490 -5.37 19.09 26.64
CA LYS A 490 -5.32 19.25 28.09
C LYS A 490 -6.70 19.55 28.67
N GLU A 491 -7.51 20.35 27.97
CA GLU A 491 -8.86 20.73 28.40
C GLU A 491 -9.90 19.67 28.06
N LYS A 492 -9.83 19.07 26.86
CA LYS A 492 -10.90 18.25 26.26
C LYS A 492 -10.58 16.76 26.16
N GLY A 493 -9.35 16.34 26.45
CA GLY A 493 -8.90 15.00 26.08
C GLY A 493 -9.18 13.89 27.08
N LEU A 494 -9.34 14.19 28.39
CA LEU A 494 -9.56 13.14 29.39
C LEU A 494 -10.94 12.48 29.26
N ASP A 495 -11.97 13.28 29.05
CA ASP A 495 -13.34 12.82 28.85
C ASP A 495 -13.92 13.48 27.59
N PRO A 496 -13.67 12.89 26.41
CA PRO A 496 -14.02 13.51 25.14
C PRO A 496 -15.52 13.69 24.95
N ASP A 497 -15.90 14.86 24.45
CA ASP A 497 -17.27 15.17 24.03
C ASP A 497 -17.74 14.26 22.88
N ASN A 498 -19.01 14.30 22.53
CA ASN A 498 -19.61 13.52 21.46
C ASN A 498 -19.03 13.90 20.09
N GLN A 499 -18.11 13.10 19.60
CA GLN A 499 -17.44 13.26 18.30
C GLN A 499 -17.20 11.90 17.63
N LEU A 500 -16.83 11.92 16.36
CA LEU A 500 -16.25 10.77 15.67
C LEU A 500 -14.77 10.60 16.06
N CYS A 501 -14.24 9.42 15.82
CA CYS A 501 -12.82 9.10 15.92
C CYS A 501 -12.48 8.15 14.76
N THR A 502 -11.29 7.54 14.72
CA THR A 502 -10.94 6.55 13.69
C THR A 502 -11.86 5.32 13.65
N ASP A 503 -12.81 5.26 14.53
CA ASP A 503 -13.94 4.32 14.56
C ASP A 503 -15.24 4.98 14.07
N ASP A 504 -15.16 5.98 13.20
CA ASP A 504 -16.26 6.83 12.73
C ASP A 504 -17.43 6.04 12.13
N PHE A 505 -17.11 4.94 11.44
CA PHE A 505 -18.10 3.98 10.91
C PHE A 505 -18.95 3.30 12.01
N ALA A 506 -18.52 3.36 13.27
CA ALA A 506 -19.29 2.93 14.44
C ALA A 506 -20.16 4.05 15.05
N GLY A 507 -20.07 5.27 14.51
CA GLY A 507 -20.84 6.45 14.89
C GLY A 507 -20.23 7.29 15.99
N HIS A 508 -20.82 8.46 16.23
CA HIS A 508 -20.44 9.38 17.30
C HIS A 508 -20.56 8.74 18.68
N LEU A 509 -19.58 8.99 19.54
CA LEU A 509 -19.55 8.47 20.90
C LEU A 509 -18.89 9.49 21.84
N ALA A 510 -19.63 9.97 22.83
CA ALA A 510 -19.06 10.70 23.96
C ALA A 510 -18.42 9.74 24.96
N HIS A 511 -17.56 10.25 25.81
CA HIS A 511 -16.91 9.50 26.89
C HIS A 511 -16.06 8.31 26.41
N ASN A 512 -15.57 8.35 25.16
CA ASN A 512 -14.83 7.25 24.53
C ASN A 512 -13.46 7.05 25.20
N THR A 513 -13.30 5.89 25.84
CA THR A 513 -12.08 5.58 26.63
C THR A 513 -10.83 5.42 25.78
N ASN A 514 -10.94 4.89 24.55
CA ASN A 514 -9.79 4.72 23.65
C ASN A 514 -9.37 6.06 23.01
N LEU A 515 -10.31 6.97 22.76
CA LEU A 515 -10.01 8.34 22.34
C LEU A 515 -9.34 9.15 23.47
N SER A 516 -9.75 8.94 24.72
CA SER A 516 -9.08 9.49 25.89
C SER A 516 -7.62 9.02 26.00
N ILE A 517 -7.34 7.70 25.77
CA ILE A 517 -5.96 7.18 25.70
C ILE A 517 -5.16 7.93 24.63
N LYS A 518 -5.71 8.15 23.44
CA LYS A 518 -5.04 8.91 22.38
C LYS A 518 -4.62 10.30 22.86
N ALA A 519 -5.51 11.03 23.50
CA ALA A 519 -5.23 12.37 24.02
C ALA A 519 -4.14 12.35 25.10
N ILE A 520 -4.19 11.40 26.03
CA ILE A 520 -3.22 11.24 27.11
C ILE A 520 -1.82 10.95 26.54
N VAL A 521 -1.72 10.01 25.60
CA VAL A 521 -0.48 9.67 24.90
C VAL A 521 0.04 10.88 24.12
N ALA A 522 -0.84 11.61 23.43
CA ALA A 522 -0.48 12.79 22.65
C ALA A 522 0.10 13.92 23.52
N LEU A 523 -0.44 14.12 24.74
CA LEU A 523 0.10 15.11 25.70
C LEU A 523 1.52 14.77 26.14
N ASP A 524 1.83 13.50 26.36
CA ASP A 524 3.21 13.10 26.71
C ASP A 524 4.14 13.11 25.49
N CYS A 525 3.63 12.79 24.30
CA CYS A 525 4.35 13.02 23.03
C CYS A 525 4.74 14.50 22.88
N TYR A 526 3.85 15.42 23.19
CA TYR A 526 4.16 16.85 23.23
C TYR A 526 5.21 17.19 24.29
N ALA A 527 5.08 16.64 25.52
CA ALA A 527 6.07 16.82 26.59
C ALA A 527 7.46 16.36 26.14
N ARG A 528 7.56 15.22 25.46
CA ARG A 528 8.81 14.67 24.92
C ARG A 528 9.43 15.58 23.86
N LEU A 529 8.60 16.09 22.93
CA LEU A 529 9.05 17.09 21.93
C LEU A 529 9.57 18.37 22.62
N ALA A 530 8.86 18.89 23.62
CA ALA A 530 9.27 20.04 24.42
C ALA A 530 10.64 19.80 25.08
N GLY A 531 10.84 18.62 25.67
CA GLY A 531 12.13 18.22 26.26
C GLY A 531 13.26 18.20 25.25
N THR A 532 13.04 17.62 24.08
CA THR A 532 14.00 17.57 22.97
C THR A 532 14.36 18.98 22.46
N LEU A 533 13.42 19.90 22.50
CA LEU A 533 13.62 21.30 22.12
C LEU A 533 14.17 22.18 23.26
N GLY A 534 14.52 21.59 24.41
CA GLY A 534 15.09 22.29 25.55
C GLY A 534 14.07 23.04 26.43
N GLN A 535 12.77 22.87 26.21
CA GLN A 535 11.68 23.51 26.94
C GLN A 535 11.32 22.71 28.24
N LYS A 536 12.27 22.60 29.15
CA LYS A 536 12.23 21.68 30.31
C LYS A 536 11.00 21.87 31.22
N ALA A 537 10.62 23.12 31.51
CA ALA A 537 9.48 23.39 32.38
C ALA A 537 8.16 22.90 31.79
N GLU A 538 7.96 23.14 30.49
CA GLU A 538 6.79 22.71 29.73
C GLU A 538 6.76 21.17 29.59
N ALA A 539 7.90 20.55 29.27
CA ALA A 539 8.06 19.11 29.25
C ALA A 539 7.64 18.45 30.57
N THR A 540 8.15 18.97 31.70
CA THR A 540 7.81 18.46 33.05
C THR A 540 6.33 18.61 33.35
N SER A 541 5.75 19.76 33.03
CA SER A 541 4.32 20.05 33.29
C SER A 541 3.38 19.12 32.52
N PHE A 542 3.61 18.96 31.21
CA PHE A 542 2.74 18.11 30.36
C PHE A 542 2.96 16.61 30.65
N HIS A 543 4.17 16.17 30.98
CA HIS A 543 4.42 14.81 31.40
C HIS A 543 3.69 14.48 32.72
N ALA A 544 3.76 15.37 33.73
CA ALA A 544 3.04 15.19 34.97
C ALA A 544 1.51 15.15 34.79
N LEU A 545 0.99 16.02 33.90
CA LEU A 545 -0.40 16.03 33.51
C LEU A 545 -0.83 14.72 32.85
N ALA A 546 -0.08 14.24 31.85
CA ALA A 546 -0.39 12.99 31.15
C ALA A 546 -0.41 11.79 32.12
N LYS A 547 0.56 11.71 33.04
CA LYS A 547 0.56 10.69 34.12
C LYS A 547 -0.65 10.77 35.04
N GLN A 548 -1.03 11.99 35.45
CA GLN A 548 -2.23 12.20 36.26
C GLN A 548 -3.48 11.74 35.51
N MET A 549 -3.63 12.13 34.24
CA MET A 549 -4.77 11.73 33.40
C MET A 549 -4.81 10.22 33.17
N ALA A 550 -3.68 9.56 32.96
CA ALA A 550 -3.60 8.10 32.83
C ALA A 550 -4.07 7.37 34.11
N ALA A 551 -3.68 7.87 35.28
CA ALA A 551 -4.14 7.32 36.55
C ALA A 551 -5.65 7.53 36.77
N GLN A 552 -6.18 8.68 36.41
CA GLN A 552 -7.64 8.97 36.45
C GLN A 552 -8.40 8.07 35.46
N TRP A 553 -7.90 7.93 34.22
CA TRP A 553 -8.47 7.07 33.19
C TRP A 553 -8.61 5.63 33.69
N ALA A 554 -7.57 5.08 34.33
CA ALA A 554 -7.58 3.72 34.84
C ALA A 554 -8.72 3.47 35.83
N GLY A 555 -9.01 4.44 36.71
CA GLY A 555 -10.15 4.36 37.64
C GLY A 555 -11.50 4.57 36.99
N MET A 556 -11.62 5.51 36.04
CA MET A 556 -12.86 5.82 35.34
C MET A 556 -13.32 4.72 34.40
N ALA A 557 -12.38 4.07 33.71
CA ALA A 557 -12.65 3.05 32.70
C ALA A 557 -12.75 1.63 33.27
N ASP A 558 -12.37 1.38 34.53
CA ASP A 558 -12.33 0.03 35.11
C ASP A 558 -13.70 -0.65 35.13
N ASP A 559 -13.75 -1.90 34.72
CA ASP A 559 -14.96 -2.76 34.72
C ASP A 559 -14.63 -4.20 35.16
N GLY A 560 -13.68 -4.33 36.08
CA GLY A 560 -13.27 -5.60 36.67
C GLY A 560 -12.24 -6.35 35.82
N ASP A 561 -12.65 -7.21 34.91
CA ASP A 561 -11.74 -8.00 34.07
C ASP A 561 -11.33 -7.33 32.75
N HIS A 562 -11.84 -6.12 32.46
CA HIS A 562 -11.55 -5.32 31.28
C HIS A 562 -11.74 -3.82 31.54
N TYR A 563 -11.58 -2.98 30.49
CA TYR A 563 -11.90 -1.55 30.51
C TYR A 563 -13.02 -1.22 29.53
N ARG A 564 -13.92 -0.30 29.95
CA ARG A 564 -15.13 0.10 29.21
C ARG A 564 -14.84 0.68 27.85
N LEU A 565 -15.81 0.61 26.95
CA LEU A 565 -15.84 1.37 25.69
C LEU A 565 -16.02 2.88 25.95
N ALA A 566 -16.93 3.24 26.85
CA ALA A 566 -17.20 4.61 27.29
C ALA A 566 -17.30 4.66 28.81
N PHE A 567 -16.82 5.74 29.44
CA PHE A 567 -16.73 5.86 30.89
C PHE A 567 -18.07 5.68 31.59
N ASP A 568 -19.16 6.11 30.97
CA ASP A 568 -20.53 6.06 31.48
C ASP A 568 -21.27 4.72 31.21
N LYS A 569 -20.62 3.75 30.49
CA LYS A 569 -21.28 2.53 30.03
C LYS A 569 -20.61 1.26 30.58
N ALA A 570 -21.05 0.85 31.79
CA ALA A 570 -20.61 -0.43 32.37
C ALA A 570 -21.01 -1.64 31.49
N GLY A 571 -20.24 -2.72 31.54
CA GLY A 571 -20.45 -3.94 30.76
C GLY A 571 -20.06 -3.81 29.27
N THR A 572 -19.45 -2.69 28.86
CA THR A 572 -19.00 -2.45 27.48
C THR A 572 -17.48 -2.56 27.37
N TRP A 573 -16.98 -2.89 26.18
CA TRP A 573 -15.54 -3.01 25.92
C TRP A 573 -15.20 -2.57 24.49
N SER A 574 -13.95 -2.20 24.25
CA SER A 574 -13.39 -1.91 22.93
C SER A 574 -11.91 -2.23 22.89
N GLN A 575 -11.35 -2.41 21.68
CA GLN A 575 -9.90 -2.48 21.50
C GLN A 575 -9.25 -1.16 21.95
N LYS A 576 -8.22 -1.22 22.80
CA LYS A 576 -7.46 -0.06 23.30
C LYS A 576 -6.17 0.11 22.49
N TYR A 577 -6.28 0.05 21.16
CA TYR A 577 -5.15 0.04 20.22
C TYR A 577 -4.23 1.27 20.36
N ASN A 578 -4.73 2.41 20.81
CA ASN A 578 -3.91 3.62 21.01
C ASN A 578 -2.82 3.46 22.09
N LEU A 579 -2.96 2.50 23.02
CA LEU A 579 -1.91 2.14 23.99
C LEU A 579 -0.59 1.71 23.32
N VAL A 580 -0.61 1.30 22.05
CA VAL A 580 0.60 0.84 21.35
C VAL A 580 1.68 1.92 21.31
N TRP A 581 1.31 3.20 21.24
CA TRP A 581 2.28 4.29 21.22
C TRP A 581 2.94 4.54 22.59
N ASP A 582 2.23 4.28 23.71
CA ASP A 582 2.83 4.27 25.05
C ASP A 582 3.98 3.24 25.11
N LYS A 583 3.74 2.03 24.58
CA LYS A 583 4.73 0.95 24.48
C LYS A 583 5.89 1.33 23.54
N LEU A 584 5.60 1.69 22.29
CA LEU A 584 6.63 1.91 21.26
C LEU A 584 7.52 3.11 21.54
N LEU A 585 6.94 4.19 22.04
CA LEU A 585 7.68 5.40 22.43
C LEU A 585 8.23 5.32 23.87
N ARG A 586 7.93 4.24 24.61
CA ARG A 586 8.42 4.01 25.98
C ARG A 586 8.05 5.16 26.93
N LEU A 587 6.80 5.62 26.85
CA LEU A 587 6.33 6.74 27.66
C LEU A 587 6.07 6.32 29.11
N ASN A 588 5.67 5.06 29.32
CA ASN A 588 5.37 4.45 30.62
C ASN A 588 4.27 5.21 31.39
N LEU A 589 3.20 5.58 30.70
CA LEU A 589 2.06 6.30 31.26
C LEU A 589 1.09 5.37 31.98
N PHE A 590 0.77 4.25 31.32
CA PHE A 590 -0.17 3.26 31.83
C PHE A 590 0.55 2.10 32.53
N ALA A 591 -0.04 1.64 33.64
CA ALA A 591 0.52 0.48 34.34
C ALA A 591 0.47 -0.77 33.45
N PRO A 592 1.48 -1.68 33.50
CA PRO A 592 1.51 -2.90 32.68
C PRO A 592 0.27 -3.79 32.85
N GLU A 593 -0.40 -3.71 34.01
CA GLU A 593 -1.63 -4.41 34.34
C GLU A 593 -2.78 -4.06 33.37
N VAL A 594 -2.83 -2.81 32.90
CA VAL A 594 -3.84 -2.34 31.95
C VAL A 594 -3.77 -3.19 30.65
N VAL A 595 -2.57 -3.31 30.10
CA VAL A 595 -2.35 -4.08 28.88
C VAL A 595 -2.59 -5.58 29.11
N ARG A 596 -2.09 -6.13 30.22
CA ARG A 596 -2.26 -7.58 30.52
C ARG A 596 -3.73 -7.96 30.70
N LYS A 597 -4.53 -7.12 31.37
CA LYS A 597 -5.96 -7.28 31.56
C LYS A 597 -6.68 -7.31 30.19
N GLU A 598 -6.42 -6.32 29.35
CA GLU A 598 -7.04 -6.20 28.02
C GLU A 598 -6.66 -7.38 27.09
N ILE A 599 -5.38 -7.77 27.01
CA ILE A 599 -4.95 -8.91 26.19
C ILE A 599 -5.61 -10.21 26.63
N ALA A 600 -5.70 -10.46 27.93
CA ALA A 600 -6.39 -11.66 28.45
C ALA A 600 -7.89 -11.65 28.05
N TYR A 601 -8.56 -10.51 28.19
CA TYR A 601 -9.96 -10.34 27.83
C TYR A 601 -10.18 -10.50 26.31
N TYR A 602 -9.35 -9.87 25.48
CA TYR A 602 -9.48 -9.93 24.03
C TYR A 602 -9.32 -11.33 23.47
N LYS A 603 -8.40 -12.14 24.01
CA LYS A 603 -8.24 -13.55 23.59
C LYS A 603 -9.53 -14.36 23.79
N ALA A 604 -10.33 -14.04 24.80
CA ALA A 604 -11.62 -14.69 25.07
C ALA A 604 -12.79 -14.15 24.23
N LYS A 605 -12.63 -12.98 23.57
CA LYS A 605 -13.68 -12.31 22.77
C LYS A 605 -13.55 -12.49 21.27
N GLN A 606 -12.51 -13.17 20.79
CA GLN A 606 -12.29 -13.38 19.37
C GLN A 606 -13.37 -14.24 18.71
N ASN A 607 -13.71 -13.88 17.47
CA ASN A 607 -14.46 -14.69 16.52
C ASN A 607 -13.51 -15.44 15.57
N ALA A 608 -14.07 -16.19 14.62
CA ALA A 608 -13.31 -17.01 13.68
C ALA A 608 -12.27 -16.24 12.84
N PHE A 609 -12.52 -14.96 12.55
CA PHE A 609 -11.67 -14.09 11.74
C PHE A 609 -11.12 -12.89 12.51
N GLY A 610 -11.10 -12.94 13.83
CA GLY A 610 -10.42 -11.96 14.68
C GLY A 610 -11.29 -11.33 15.76
N LEU A 611 -10.68 -10.38 16.45
CA LEU A 611 -11.30 -9.62 17.53
C LEU A 611 -12.23 -8.56 16.96
N PRO A 612 -13.52 -8.50 17.35
CA PRO A 612 -14.37 -7.35 17.06
C PRO A 612 -13.73 -6.05 17.55
N LEU A 613 -14.08 -4.92 16.93
CA LEU A 613 -13.60 -3.61 17.37
C LEU A 613 -14.05 -3.29 18.80
N ASP A 614 -15.32 -3.59 19.06
CA ASP A 614 -15.95 -3.39 20.37
C ASP A 614 -17.23 -4.26 20.49
N ASN A 615 -17.96 -4.12 21.59
CA ASN A 615 -19.17 -4.89 21.83
C ASN A 615 -20.42 -4.43 21.05
N ARG A 616 -20.36 -3.32 20.31
CA ARG A 616 -21.52 -2.79 19.56
C ARG A 616 -21.82 -3.62 18.31
N SER A 617 -20.77 -4.26 17.70
CA SER A 617 -20.92 -5.05 16.49
C SER A 617 -19.82 -6.09 16.36
N THR A 618 -19.96 -7.02 15.39
CA THR A 618 -18.97 -8.08 15.13
C THR A 618 -17.99 -7.76 14.01
N TYR A 619 -17.98 -6.52 13.51
CA TYR A 619 -16.95 -6.10 12.58
C TYR A 619 -15.68 -5.62 13.30
N THR A 620 -14.60 -5.52 12.53
CA THR A 620 -13.30 -5.04 13.01
C THR A 620 -12.56 -4.26 11.93
N LYS A 621 -11.42 -3.67 12.33
CA LYS A 621 -10.44 -3.05 11.44
C LYS A 621 -9.14 -3.86 11.47
N LEU A 622 -8.61 -4.15 10.28
CA LEU A 622 -7.40 -4.95 10.10
C LEU A 622 -6.16 -4.31 10.75
N ASP A 623 -6.00 -3.02 10.59
CA ASP A 623 -4.94 -2.21 11.19
C ASP A 623 -5.01 -2.24 12.72
N TRP A 624 -6.20 -2.01 13.31
CA TRP A 624 -6.38 -1.99 14.78
C TRP A 624 -6.16 -3.35 15.43
N ILE A 625 -6.49 -4.46 14.74
CA ILE A 625 -6.14 -5.79 15.24
C ILE A 625 -4.62 -5.93 15.40
N LEU A 626 -3.83 -5.51 14.41
CA LEU A 626 -2.38 -5.64 14.46
C LEU A 626 -1.74 -4.69 15.50
N TRP A 627 -2.34 -3.48 15.69
CA TRP A 627 -1.92 -2.58 16.74
C TRP A 627 -2.21 -3.18 18.12
N THR A 628 -3.42 -3.70 18.32
CA THR A 628 -3.83 -4.40 19.55
C THR A 628 -2.95 -5.63 19.81
N ALA A 629 -2.68 -6.45 18.79
CA ALA A 629 -1.80 -7.60 18.92
C ALA A 629 -0.35 -7.20 19.31
N THR A 630 0.14 -6.06 18.82
CA THR A 630 1.48 -5.55 19.15
C THR A 630 1.62 -5.13 20.63
N LEU A 631 0.51 -4.93 21.35
CA LEU A 631 0.53 -4.73 22.79
C LEU A 631 1.03 -5.96 23.57
N ALA A 632 0.87 -7.16 23.02
CA ALA A 632 1.28 -8.41 23.67
C ALA A 632 2.78 -8.44 23.99
N ASP A 633 3.13 -9.04 25.13
CA ASP A 633 4.52 -9.14 25.62
C ASP A 633 5.32 -10.28 24.99
N ASN A 634 4.63 -11.21 24.29
CA ASN A 634 5.26 -12.38 23.69
C ASN A 634 4.63 -12.73 22.32
N LEU A 635 5.38 -13.49 21.52
CA LEU A 635 4.95 -13.87 20.17
C LEU A 635 3.72 -14.78 20.14
N ALA A 636 3.48 -15.58 21.17
CA ALA A 636 2.33 -16.48 21.23
C ALA A 636 1.01 -15.69 21.38
N ASP A 637 0.98 -14.70 22.25
CA ASP A 637 -0.17 -13.82 22.43
C ASP A 637 -0.35 -12.87 21.22
N PHE A 638 0.75 -12.38 20.63
CA PHE A 638 0.71 -11.66 19.36
C PHE A 638 0.05 -12.52 18.26
N ALA A 639 0.54 -13.74 18.06
CA ALA A 639 0.00 -14.67 17.05
C ALA A 639 -1.46 -15.02 17.34
N ALA A 640 -1.84 -15.22 18.60
CA ALA A 640 -3.23 -15.51 18.96
C ALA A 640 -4.21 -14.41 18.51
N LEU A 641 -3.77 -13.15 18.48
CA LEU A 641 -4.60 -12.02 18.01
C LEU A 641 -4.42 -11.73 16.50
N ALA A 642 -3.22 -11.93 15.94
CA ALA A 642 -2.90 -11.60 14.56
C ALA A 642 -3.27 -12.71 13.55
N ASP A 643 -3.16 -13.99 13.92
CA ASP A 643 -3.42 -15.12 13.02
C ASP A 643 -4.84 -15.15 12.44
N PRO A 644 -5.91 -14.80 13.18
CA PRO A 644 -7.24 -14.67 12.59
C PRO A 644 -7.36 -13.61 11.50
N ALA A 645 -6.55 -12.54 11.55
CA ALA A 645 -6.48 -11.54 10.48
C ALA A 645 -5.81 -12.12 9.21
N TYR A 646 -4.77 -12.96 9.36
CA TYR A 646 -4.23 -13.71 8.24
C TYR A 646 -5.29 -14.66 7.66
N LYS A 647 -6.04 -15.37 8.51
CA LYS A 647 -7.13 -16.23 8.08
C LYS A 647 -8.18 -15.45 7.27
N PHE A 648 -8.56 -14.25 7.73
CA PHE A 648 -9.42 -13.36 6.95
C PHE A 648 -8.84 -13.09 5.56
N ALA A 649 -7.61 -12.62 5.45
CA ALA A 649 -7.01 -12.28 4.16
C ALA A 649 -6.90 -13.51 3.22
N ASN A 650 -6.71 -14.71 3.78
CA ASN A 650 -6.56 -15.96 3.03
C ASN A 650 -7.89 -16.58 2.60
N GLU A 651 -8.96 -16.43 3.38
CA GLU A 651 -10.21 -17.18 3.22
C GLU A 651 -11.41 -16.29 2.86
N THR A 652 -11.27 -14.95 2.89
CA THR A 652 -12.39 -14.07 2.56
C THR A 652 -13.04 -14.42 1.22
N PRO A 653 -14.38 -14.50 1.14
CA PRO A 653 -15.07 -14.67 -0.13
C PRO A 653 -15.09 -13.40 -0.98
N THR A 654 -14.79 -12.23 -0.38
CA THR A 654 -14.81 -10.93 -1.07
C THR A 654 -13.49 -10.72 -1.81
N ARG A 655 -13.56 -10.59 -3.14
CA ARG A 655 -12.40 -10.48 -4.04
C ARG A 655 -12.17 -9.02 -4.44
N VAL A 656 -11.50 -8.28 -3.55
CA VAL A 656 -11.13 -6.86 -3.72
C VAL A 656 -9.75 -6.62 -3.09
N PRO A 657 -9.03 -5.53 -3.41
CA PRO A 657 -7.84 -5.15 -2.65
C PRO A 657 -8.15 -5.13 -1.15
N LEU A 658 -7.17 -5.52 -0.32
CA LEU A 658 -7.38 -5.77 1.11
C LEU A 658 -8.37 -4.76 1.72
N SER A 659 -9.50 -5.30 2.21
CA SER A 659 -10.43 -4.54 3.04
C SER A 659 -9.84 -4.38 4.44
N ASP A 660 -9.88 -3.18 4.97
CA ASP A 660 -9.52 -2.92 6.37
C ASP A 660 -10.74 -3.03 7.29
N TRP A 661 -11.97 -3.11 6.77
CA TRP A 661 -13.21 -3.20 7.53
C TRP A 661 -14.02 -4.43 7.11
N TYR A 662 -14.12 -5.42 8.02
CA TYR A 662 -14.71 -6.73 7.72
C TYR A 662 -15.41 -7.37 8.92
N TRP A 663 -16.27 -8.36 8.66
CA TRP A 663 -16.99 -9.11 9.66
C TRP A 663 -16.12 -10.24 10.25
N THR A 664 -15.93 -10.26 11.56
CA THR A 664 -15.09 -11.26 12.24
C THR A 664 -15.71 -12.64 12.33
N GLN A 665 -17.00 -12.79 12.02
CA GLN A 665 -17.72 -14.06 12.05
C GLN A 665 -17.57 -14.85 10.76
N ASP A 666 -17.65 -14.21 9.60
CA ASP A 666 -17.68 -14.88 8.28
C ASP A 666 -16.59 -14.38 7.30
N GLY A 667 -15.79 -13.43 7.68
CA GLY A 667 -14.70 -12.88 6.88
C GLY A 667 -15.13 -12.06 5.65
N LYS A 668 -16.41 -11.69 5.53
CA LYS A 668 -16.85 -10.82 4.45
C LYS A 668 -16.45 -9.38 4.68
N GLN A 669 -16.15 -8.67 3.60
CA GLN A 669 -15.99 -7.23 3.63
C GLN A 669 -17.25 -6.57 4.22
N ARG A 670 -17.04 -5.61 5.13
CA ARG A 670 -18.12 -4.74 5.62
C ARG A 670 -18.16 -3.43 4.82
N GLY A 671 -17.01 -2.88 4.55
CA GLY A 671 -16.78 -1.66 3.78
C GLY A 671 -15.28 -1.42 3.61
N PHE A 672 -14.92 -0.32 2.98
CA PHE A 672 -13.57 0.11 2.67
C PHE A 672 -12.72 -0.94 1.92
N GLN A 673 -11.88 -0.51 1.03
CA GLN A 673 -10.89 -1.33 0.33
C GLN A 673 -9.80 -0.44 -0.24
N ALA A 674 -8.65 -1.02 -0.56
CA ALA A 674 -7.54 -0.32 -1.21
C ALA A 674 -7.04 0.92 -0.44
N ARG A 675 -7.34 1.05 0.86
CA ARG A 675 -6.90 2.16 1.71
C ARG A 675 -5.46 1.95 2.15
N SER A 676 -4.76 3.07 2.42
CA SER A 676 -3.38 3.05 2.93
C SER A 676 -3.28 2.57 4.37
N VAL A 677 -4.36 2.55 5.12
CA VAL A 677 -4.39 2.19 6.55
C VAL A 677 -3.80 0.81 6.84
N VAL A 678 -3.80 -0.09 5.85
CA VAL A 678 -3.11 -1.40 5.96
C VAL A 678 -1.60 -1.28 6.16
N GLY A 679 -1.01 -0.09 5.96
CA GLY A 679 0.36 0.23 6.39
C GLY A 679 0.56 0.13 7.90
N GLY A 680 -0.53 0.19 8.67
CA GLY A 680 -0.57 -0.04 10.10
C GLY A 680 -0.10 -1.44 10.52
N LEU A 681 -0.13 -2.42 9.62
CA LEU A 681 0.38 -3.75 9.88
C LEU A 681 1.89 -3.75 10.19
N TYR A 682 2.61 -2.71 9.75
CA TYR A 682 4.04 -2.53 10.00
C TYR A 682 4.36 -2.04 11.41
N ILE A 683 3.36 -1.76 12.25
CA ILE A 683 3.54 -1.32 13.65
C ILE A 683 4.39 -2.30 14.46
N LYS A 684 4.23 -3.61 14.23
CA LYS A 684 5.01 -4.66 14.88
C LYS A 684 6.51 -4.56 14.60
N MET A 685 6.87 -4.03 13.44
CA MET A 685 8.28 -3.83 13.07
C MET A 685 8.97 -2.73 13.91
N LEU A 686 8.21 -1.77 14.43
CA LEU A 686 8.71 -0.67 15.25
C LEU A 686 9.00 -1.09 16.71
N GLU A 687 8.53 -2.26 17.14
CA GLU A 687 8.74 -2.76 18.51
C GLU A 687 10.23 -2.99 18.85
N ASP A 688 11.05 -3.35 17.85
CA ASP A 688 12.49 -3.47 17.98
C ASP A 688 13.17 -2.14 17.56
N PRO A 689 13.72 -1.34 18.50
CA PRO A 689 14.33 -0.06 18.19
C PRO A 689 15.49 -0.13 17.20
N GLN A 690 16.31 -1.20 17.26
CA GLN A 690 17.44 -1.36 16.35
C GLN A 690 16.98 -1.65 14.92
N ARG A 691 15.91 -2.43 14.75
CA ARG A 691 15.27 -2.68 13.46
C ARG A 691 14.67 -1.40 12.91
N TRP A 692 13.93 -0.65 13.73
CA TRP A 692 13.34 0.63 13.34
C TRP A 692 14.40 1.62 12.89
N GLU A 693 15.43 1.88 13.70
CA GLU A 693 16.53 2.79 13.37
C GLU A 693 17.24 2.39 12.05
N ARG A 694 17.56 1.10 11.88
CA ARG A 694 18.22 0.59 10.68
C ARG A 694 17.41 0.83 9.41
N TRP A 695 16.09 0.56 9.44
CA TRP A 695 15.23 0.77 8.28
C TRP A 695 14.98 2.26 8.02
N ALA A 696 14.62 3.03 9.03
CA ALA A 696 14.41 4.48 8.93
C ALA A 696 15.66 5.24 8.45
N GLY A 697 16.85 4.75 8.80
CA GLY A 697 18.14 5.31 8.39
C GLY A 697 18.46 5.19 6.89
N ARG A 698 17.80 4.30 6.17
CA ARG A 698 18.03 4.09 4.72
C ARG A 698 17.54 5.26 3.84
N GLY A 699 16.58 6.04 4.33
CA GLY A 699 16.03 7.21 3.64
C GLY A 699 16.71 8.54 3.99
N LYS A 700 17.78 8.51 4.82
CA LYS A 700 18.55 9.69 5.27
C LYS A 700 19.61 10.09 4.27
#